data_bbff48ec96b032e94db3a795378d5872
#
_entry.id   bbff48ec96b032e94db3a795378d5872
#
_cell.length_a   1.000
_cell.length_b   1.000
_cell.length_c   1.000
_cell.angle_alpha   90.00
_cell.angle_beta   90.00
_cell.angle_gamma   90.00
#
_symmetry.space_group_name_H-M   'P 1'
#
loop_
_entity.id
_entity.type
_entity.pdbx_description
1 polymer ?
#
loop_
_entity_poly.entity_id
_entity_poly.type
_entity_poly.pdbx_seq_one_letter_code
_entity_poly.pdbx_strand_id
1 'polypeptide(L)'
;MKHLFVERTQITLIFAENLFLLKTKLFLITPPFTQLNTPYPATAYIKGFLNTKDIDSVQADLGIEVILKLFSKVGLSNLFKIATLDEAVSDNSKRIYVLQDEYIKTIDAVIRFLQGKNPTLALQICQEDYLPEASRFAQLEELDWAFGSMGTQDKAKHLATLYLEDISDFIVECVDDNFGFSRYAERLGRSANSFDELYDALQQELTYIDEVLLSILKERIEAIQPTLFLISIPFPGNLYSAFRSAQWVKKHHPEIKISAGGGFPNTELRSLSDARVFEFFDYITLDDGEVPIEELIVNIENPNHNSFKRTFLLEDGKVVYKNNSLKPDYKQAQVGTPDYSDLPLDKYISVIEIVNPMHRMWSDGRWNKLTMAHGCYWGKCTFCDISLDYIKIYEPVAASLLCDRMEQMMEQTGENGFHYVDEAAPPALMRALALEILRRKLSVTWWTNIRFEKSFSRDLCLLLKASGCIAVSGGLEVASDRLLKLIDKGVTVEQVAKVTRNFTEAGIMVHSYLMYGYPTQTVQETIDSLEMVRQLFEAGVLQSGFWHQFAMTAHSPVGMHPEKFGVVKETEVIGTFANNDINYIDSTGIDHDKFSFGLKKSLFNFMHGICFDYELQDWFEFKIPKTKIPEDYIFNALEVAEDFKIKSTAKIVWLGGKPSVDHFTKSKKGNSWEMMTLTFHDKKESFTIQTNKQEGEWLVAMLLKVTVSNTKTYSFLEVKADFETNLEDFELFWYSKPINTLREFGLLVL
;
A
#
# COMPACT_ATOMS: atom_id res chain seq x y z
N MET A 1 56.73 17.25 -41.98
CA MET A 1 55.60 18.03 -41.38
C MET A 1 54.22 17.39 -41.50
N LYS A 2 53.95 16.52 -42.50
CA LYS A 2 52.62 15.84 -42.59
C LYS A 2 52.44 14.68 -41.61
N HIS A 3 53.49 13.99 -41.17
CA HIS A 3 53.37 12.87 -40.19
C HIS A 3 53.15 13.35 -38.75
N LEU A 4 53.66 14.48 -38.35
CA LEU A 4 53.46 15.03 -37.00
C LEU A 4 52.04 15.63 -36.75
N PHE A 5 51.32 15.96 -37.82
CA PHE A 5 49.94 16.47 -37.72
C PHE A 5 48.92 15.34 -37.57
N VAL A 6 49.16 14.15 -38.11
CA VAL A 6 48.26 12.99 -38.00
C VAL A 6 48.35 12.37 -36.62
N GLU A 7 49.55 12.26 -36.01
CA GLU A 7 49.70 11.75 -34.64
C GLU A 7 49.08 12.67 -33.59
N ARG A 8 49.21 14.02 -33.73
CA ARG A 8 48.55 14.94 -32.81
C ARG A 8 47.02 14.90 -32.92
N THR A 9 46.45 14.69 -34.08
CA THR A 9 45.01 14.61 -34.29
C THR A 9 44.46 13.28 -33.76
N GLN A 10 45.20 12.17 -33.94
CA GLN A 10 44.83 10.88 -33.36
C GLN A 10 44.95 10.85 -31.82
N ILE A 11 45.99 11.45 -31.25
CA ILE A 11 46.15 11.56 -29.79
C ILE A 11 45.07 12.47 -29.20
N THR A 12 44.68 13.56 -29.86
CA THR A 12 43.60 14.47 -29.44
C THR A 12 42.22 13.78 -29.56
N LEU A 13 42.00 12.95 -30.61
CA LEU A 13 40.78 12.15 -30.76
C LEU A 13 40.70 11.02 -29.69
N ILE A 14 41.80 10.32 -29.39
CA ILE A 14 41.90 9.29 -28.37
C ILE A 14 41.73 9.91 -26.95
N PHE A 15 42.26 11.11 -26.70
CA PHE A 15 42.01 11.85 -25.47
C PHE A 15 40.59 12.41 -25.40
N ALA A 16 39.98 12.82 -26.51
CA ALA A 16 38.59 13.27 -26.56
C ALA A 16 37.63 12.07 -26.45
N GLU A 17 37.93 10.90 -27.03
CA GLU A 17 37.14 9.69 -26.88
C GLU A 17 37.29 9.08 -25.47
N ASN A 18 38.41 9.22 -24.79
CA ASN A 18 38.61 8.79 -23.41
C ASN A 18 38.13 9.83 -22.36
N LEU A 19 37.85 11.10 -22.77
CA LEU A 19 37.21 12.10 -21.90
C LEU A 19 35.67 12.02 -21.95
N PHE A 20 35.08 11.14 -22.75
CA PHE A 20 33.64 11.03 -23.00
C PHE A 20 33.01 9.73 -22.49
N LEU A 21 33.52 9.09 -21.44
CA LEU A 21 32.82 7.92 -20.83
C LEU A 21 33.16 7.69 -19.36
N LEU A 22 32.99 8.69 -18.52
CA LEU A 22 32.55 8.39 -17.17
C LEU A 22 31.01 8.35 -17.21
N LYS A 23 30.47 7.24 -17.71
CA LYS A 23 29.03 7.00 -17.67
C LYS A 23 28.61 7.02 -16.20
N THR A 24 27.75 7.95 -15.81
CA THR A 24 27.28 8.08 -14.43
C THR A 24 26.70 6.77 -13.97
N LYS A 25 27.22 6.21 -12.88
CA LYS A 25 26.74 4.97 -12.26
C LYS A 25 26.00 5.31 -11.00
N LEU A 26 24.76 4.84 -10.89
CA LEU A 26 23.86 5.17 -9.80
C LEU A 26 23.73 4.01 -8.81
N PHE A 27 23.73 4.35 -7.54
CA PHE A 27 23.36 3.42 -6.46
C PHE A 27 22.17 3.98 -5.68
N LEU A 28 21.06 3.23 -5.68
CA LEU A 28 19.80 3.59 -5.03
C LEU A 28 19.62 2.74 -3.78
N ILE A 29 19.26 3.36 -2.66
CA ILE A 29 18.94 2.61 -1.45
C ILE A 29 17.62 3.03 -0.81
N THR A 30 17.00 2.05 -0.13
CA THR A 30 16.06 2.30 0.96
C THR A 30 16.82 2.06 2.27
N PRO A 31 17.00 3.09 3.13
CA PRO A 31 17.72 2.93 4.39
C PRO A 31 16.86 2.23 5.46
N PRO A 32 17.45 1.65 6.53
CA PRO A 32 16.72 1.03 7.64
C PRO A 32 15.78 2.01 8.36
N PHE A 33 14.61 1.58 8.83
CA PHE A 33 13.92 0.33 8.56
C PHE A 33 12.55 0.63 7.95
N THR A 34 12.05 -0.33 7.17
CA THR A 34 10.69 -0.28 6.60
C THR A 34 9.97 -1.61 6.86
N GLN A 35 8.92 -1.89 6.09
CA GLN A 35 8.21 -3.18 6.10
C GLN A 35 9.17 -4.35 5.78
N LEU A 36 8.95 -5.50 6.42
CA LEU A 36 9.84 -6.66 6.31
C LEU A 36 9.36 -7.74 5.34
N ASN A 37 8.13 -7.65 4.85
CA ASN A 37 7.52 -8.69 4.00
C ASN A 37 7.73 -8.49 2.49
N THR A 38 8.02 -7.26 2.06
CA THR A 38 8.19 -6.91 0.65
C THR A 38 8.96 -5.59 0.54
N PRO A 39 9.75 -5.37 -0.53
CA PRO A 39 10.50 -4.12 -0.68
C PRO A 39 9.59 -2.90 -0.78
N TYR A 40 10.09 -1.76 -0.31
CA TYR A 40 9.47 -0.47 -0.60
C TYR A 40 9.67 -0.13 -2.08
N PRO A 41 8.63 0.29 -2.82
CA PRO A 41 8.69 0.28 -4.30
C PRO A 41 9.51 1.40 -4.93
N ALA A 42 9.86 2.48 -4.21
CA ALA A 42 10.42 3.69 -4.82
C ALA A 42 11.68 3.43 -5.64
N THR A 43 12.65 2.66 -5.12
CA THR A 43 13.90 2.38 -5.83
C THR A 43 13.67 1.55 -7.09
N ALA A 44 12.71 0.59 -7.05
CA ALA A 44 12.35 -0.22 -8.20
C ALA A 44 11.67 0.63 -9.31
N TYR A 45 10.84 1.61 -8.95
CA TYR A 45 10.26 2.56 -9.91
C TYR A 45 11.32 3.42 -10.57
N ILE A 46 12.21 4.02 -9.79
CA ILE A 46 13.32 4.84 -10.33
C ILE A 46 14.25 3.99 -11.20
N LYS A 47 14.58 2.76 -10.78
CA LYS A 47 15.39 1.85 -11.62
C LYS A 47 14.68 1.50 -12.92
N GLY A 48 13.39 1.19 -12.89
CA GLY A 48 12.58 0.98 -14.08
C GLY A 48 12.61 2.16 -15.04
N PHE A 49 12.52 3.39 -14.52
CA PHE A 49 12.67 4.61 -15.31
C PHE A 49 14.07 4.75 -15.90
N LEU A 50 15.12 4.56 -15.11
CA LEU A 50 16.51 4.64 -15.57
C LEU A 50 16.81 3.63 -16.68
N ASN A 51 16.23 2.44 -16.63
CA ASN A 51 16.32 1.45 -17.68
C ASN A 51 15.74 1.96 -19.03
N THR A 52 14.68 2.80 -19.00
CA THR A 52 14.14 3.43 -20.23
C THR A 52 15.09 4.45 -20.85
N LYS A 53 16.14 4.86 -20.13
CA LYS A 53 17.15 5.84 -20.53
C LYS A 53 18.52 5.22 -20.80
N ASP A 54 18.64 3.90 -20.72
CA ASP A 54 19.92 3.17 -20.79
C ASP A 54 20.95 3.66 -19.76
N ILE A 55 20.48 4.08 -18.57
CA ILE A 55 21.32 4.53 -17.46
C ILE A 55 21.54 3.37 -16.50
N ASP A 56 22.82 3.04 -16.25
CA ASP A 56 23.21 1.95 -15.37
C ASP A 56 22.96 2.29 -13.90
N SER A 57 22.21 1.43 -13.22
CA SER A 57 21.85 1.63 -11.81
C SER A 57 21.77 0.31 -11.04
N VAL A 58 22.14 0.34 -9.77
CA VAL A 58 22.03 -0.76 -8.82
C VAL A 58 21.19 -0.29 -7.63
N GLN A 59 20.37 -1.16 -7.07
CA GLN A 59 19.56 -0.84 -5.89
C GLN A 59 19.80 -1.81 -4.75
N ALA A 60 19.51 -1.38 -3.52
CA ALA A 60 19.53 -2.22 -2.32
C ALA A 60 18.48 -1.76 -1.30
N ASP A 61 17.91 -2.71 -0.59
CA ASP A 61 17.14 -2.48 0.64
C ASP A 61 18.04 -2.81 1.84
N LEU A 62 18.67 -1.78 2.41
CA LEU A 62 19.56 -1.95 3.53
C LEU A 62 18.82 -2.33 4.81
N GLY A 63 17.51 -2.06 4.90
CA GLY A 63 16.69 -2.43 6.05
C GLY A 63 16.61 -3.93 6.23
N ILE A 64 16.21 -4.66 5.22
CA ILE A 64 16.13 -6.13 5.30
C ILE A 64 17.53 -6.75 5.46
N GLU A 65 18.57 -6.19 4.83
CA GLU A 65 19.94 -6.68 4.95
C GLU A 65 20.46 -6.55 6.39
N VAL A 66 20.20 -5.42 7.07
CA VAL A 66 20.57 -5.20 8.48
C VAL A 66 19.78 -6.15 9.40
N ILE A 67 18.46 -6.25 9.22
CA ILE A 67 17.63 -7.17 10.03
C ILE A 67 18.15 -8.61 9.93
N LEU A 68 18.43 -9.11 8.73
CA LEU A 68 18.93 -10.47 8.55
C LEU A 68 20.32 -10.69 9.13
N LYS A 69 21.15 -9.66 9.20
CA LYS A 69 22.48 -9.73 9.83
C LYS A 69 22.36 -9.75 11.36
N LEU A 70 21.46 -8.95 11.93
CA LEU A 70 21.17 -8.91 13.38
C LEU A 70 20.48 -10.19 13.86
N PHE A 71 19.41 -10.60 13.18
CA PHE A 71 18.60 -11.77 13.53
C PHE A 71 19.14 -13.05 12.86
N SER A 72 20.39 -13.34 13.16
CA SER A 72 21.12 -14.56 12.79
C SER A 72 21.89 -15.09 13.99
N LYS A 73 22.35 -16.35 13.95
CA LYS A 73 23.18 -16.91 15.02
C LYS A 73 24.38 -16.04 15.35
N VAL A 74 25.07 -15.55 14.33
CA VAL A 74 26.25 -14.67 14.50
C VAL A 74 25.82 -13.31 15.05
N GLY A 75 24.74 -12.74 14.51
CA GLY A 75 24.21 -11.46 14.95
C GLY A 75 23.78 -11.49 16.41
N LEU A 76 22.96 -12.48 16.81
CA LEU A 76 22.55 -12.63 18.21
C LEU A 76 23.73 -12.89 19.16
N SER A 77 24.68 -13.72 18.77
CA SER A 77 25.89 -13.95 19.59
C SER A 77 26.67 -12.65 19.84
N ASN A 78 26.73 -11.77 18.85
CA ASN A 78 27.35 -10.46 19.00
C ASN A 78 26.49 -9.50 19.87
N LEU A 79 25.19 -9.46 19.66
CA LEU A 79 24.25 -8.65 20.44
C LEU A 79 24.34 -9.01 21.95
N PHE A 80 24.26 -10.29 22.29
CA PHE A 80 24.38 -10.73 23.67
C PHE A 80 25.76 -10.43 24.28
N LYS A 81 26.82 -10.45 23.48
CA LYS A 81 28.19 -10.14 23.94
C LYS A 81 28.40 -8.67 24.28
N ILE A 82 27.75 -7.76 23.54
CA ILE A 82 27.90 -6.31 23.74
C ILE A 82 26.83 -5.73 24.68
N ALA A 83 25.79 -6.51 24.98
CA ALA A 83 24.68 -6.07 25.82
C ALA A 83 25.17 -5.59 27.20
N THR A 84 24.66 -4.45 27.64
CA THR A 84 24.92 -3.89 28.97
C THR A 84 23.82 -4.34 29.92
N LEU A 85 24.17 -5.05 30.99
CA LEU A 85 23.25 -5.53 32.03
C LEU A 85 23.61 -4.82 33.34
N ASP A 86 22.90 -3.78 33.66
CA ASP A 86 23.00 -3.10 34.95
C ASP A 86 21.83 -3.48 35.89
N GLU A 87 21.79 -2.88 37.07
CA GLU A 87 20.73 -3.15 38.08
C GLU A 87 19.35 -2.66 37.61
N ALA A 88 19.29 -1.70 36.69
CA ALA A 88 18.04 -1.11 36.19
C ALA A 88 17.38 -1.95 35.09
N VAL A 89 18.11 -2.90 34.47
CA VAL A 89 17.56 -3.76 33.42
C VAL A 89 16.41 -4.61 33.96
N SER A 90 15.34 -4.73 33.18
CA SER A 90 14.14 -5.47 33.54
C SER A 90 14.41 -6.96 33.77
N ASP A 91 13.57 -7.61 34.55
CA ASP A 91 13.64 -9.06 34.74
C ASP A 91 13.38 -9.82 33.42
N ASN A 92 12.62 -9.22 32.51
CA ASN A 92 12.40 -9.75 31.17
C ASN A 92 13.70 -9.85 30.38
N SER A 93 14.46 -8.77 30.27
CA SER A 93 15.74 -8.76 29.54
C SER A 93 16.81 -9.61 30.22
N LYS A 94 16.83 -9.64 31.57
CA LYS A 94 17.69 -10.57 32.31
C LYS A 94 17.39 -12.04 31.97
N ARG A 95 16.09 -12.39 31.87
CA ARG A 95 15.65 -13.74 31.47
C ARG A 95 16.07 -14.05 30.03
N ILE A 96 15.88 -13.13 29.08
CA ILE A 96 16.29 -13.30 27.67
C ILE A 96 17.79 -13.53 27.60
N TYR A 97 18.58 -12.77 28.35
CA TYR A 97 20.03 -12.93 28.41
C TYR A 97 20.46 -14.31 28.98
N VAL A 98 19.81 -14.80 30.03
CA VAL A 98 20.11 -16.14 30.58
C VAL A 98 19.79 -17.24 29.58
N LEU A 99 18.73 -17.05 28.76
CA LEU A 99 18.29 -18.00 27.73
C LEU A 99 18.99 -17.78 26.36
N GLN A 100 20.05 -16.97 26.27
CA GLN A 100 20.71 -16.59 25.02
C GLN A 100 21.04 -17.77 24.11
N ASP A 101 21.49 -18.91 24.69
CA ASP A 101 21.86 -20.10 23.91
C ASP A 101 20.64 -20.69 23.17
N GLU A 102 19.43 -20.64 23.75
CA GLU A 102 18.20 -21.09 23.10
C GLU A 102 17.77 -20.14 22.01
N TYR A 103 17.87 -18.80 22.21
CA TYR A 103 17.63 -17.82 21.17
C TYR A 103 18.61 -17.99 20.00
N ILE A 104 19.92 -18.13 20.27
CA ILE A 104 20.94 -18.34 19.24
C ILE A 104 20.72 -19.66 18.49
N LYS A 105 20.28 -20.71 19.16
CA LYS A 105 20.01 -22.03 18.57
C LYS A 105 18.82 -21.97 17.58
N THR A 106 17.78 -21.23 17.88
CA THR A 106 16.50 -21.25 17.15
C THR A 106 16.39 -20.20 16.05
N ILE A 107 17.08 -19.05 16.14
CA ILE A 107 16.88 -17.88 15.28
C ILE A 107 16.97 -18.17 13.78
N ASP A 108 17.99 -18.87 13.30
CA ASP A 108 18.14 -19.12 11.86
C ASP A 108 16.98 -19.96 11.29
N ALA A 109 16.45 -20.91 12.09
CA ALA A 109 15.31 -21.72 11.70
C ALA A 109 14.02 -20.90 11.65
N VAL A 110 13.83 -20.01 12.62
CA VAL A 110 12.68 -19.07 12.68
C VAL A 110 12.70 -18.11 11.50
N ILE A 111 13.85 -17.48 11.22
CA ILE A 111 13.99 -16.58 10.06
C ILE A 111 13.67 -17.31 8.75
N ARG A 112 14.22 -18.54 8.56
CA ARG A 112 13.90 -19.35 7.37
C ARG A 112 12.42 -19.71 7.28
N PHE A 113 11.78 -19.97 8.41
CA PHE A 113 10.33 -20.20 8.47
C PHE A 113 9.55 -18.95 8.02
N LEU A 114 9.87 -17.77 8.55
CA LEU A 114 9.25 -16.50 8.17
C LEU A 114 9.54 -16.09 6.72
N GLN A 115 10.62 -16.60 6.12
CA GLN A 115 10.90 -16.49 4.68
C GLN A 115 10.08 -17.47 3.82
N GLY A 116 9.26 -18.34 4.43
CA GLY A 116 8.50 -19.36 3.71
C GLY A 116 9.32 -20.60 3.29
N LYS A 117 10.57 -20.72 3.74
CA LYS A 117 11.53 -21.78 3.33
C LYS A 117 11.48 -23.03 4.20
N ASN A 118 10.78 -23.02 5.33
CA ASN A 118 10.69 -24.14 6.27
C ASN A 118 9.27 -24.26 6.86
N PRO A 119 8.23 -24.52 6.05
CA PRO A 119 6.84 -24.48 6.51
C PRO A 119 6.48 -25.55 7.54
N THR A 120 7.20 -26.68 7.57
CA THR A 120 6.97 -27.77 8.55
C THR A 120 7.35 -27.37 9.97
N LEU A 121 8.19 -26.36 10.15
CA LEU A 121 8.56 -25.83 11.47
C LEU A 121 7.36 -25.25 12.23
N ALA A 122 6.29 -24.87 11.55
CA ALA A 122 5.07 -24.35 12.17
C ALA A 122 4.50 -25.30 13.23
N LEU A 123 4.56 -26.62 12.98
CA LEU A 123 4.07 -27.63 13.93
C LEU A 123 4.89 -27.63 15.23
N GLN A 124 6.17 -27.35 15.12
CA GLN A 124 7.07 -27.32 16.28
C GLN A 124 6.96 -25.97 17.01
N ILE A 125 6.85 -24.85 16.28
CA ILE A 125 6.66 -23.52 16.88
C ILE A 125 5.35 -23.48 17.69
N CYS A 126 4.29 -24.14 17.24
CA CYS A 126 3.02 -24.20 17.95
C CYS A 126 3.02 -25.17 19.15
N GLN A 127 4.12 -25.86 19.43
CA GLN A 127 4.36 -26.62 20.63
C GLN A 127 5.07 -25.72 21.64
N GLU A 128 4.62 -25.71 22.90
CA GLU A 128 4.99 -24.73 23.93
C GLU A 128 6.47 -24.72 24.35
N ASP A 129 7.31 -25.66 23.91
CA ASP A 129 8.71 -25.84 24.34
C ASP A 129 9.75 -25.66 23.25
N TYR A 130 9.38 -25.14 22.08
CA TYR A 130 10.36 -24.92 21.00
C TYR A 130 10.99 -23.53 21.03
N LEU A 131 10.18 -22.48 21.18
CA LEU A 131 10.68 -21.11 21.28
C LEU A 131 10.89 -20.73 22.74
N PRO A 132 11.98 -20.04 23.09
CA PRO A 132 12.01 -19.32 24.36
C PRO A 132 10.97 -18.20 24.33
N GLU A 133 10.14 -18.12 25.36
CA GLU A 133 9.04 -17.18 25.49
C GLU A 133 9.35 -16.16 26.58
N ALA A 134 9.10 -14.87 26.32
CA ALA A 134 9.27 -13.78 27.26
C ALA A 134 7.99 -12.93 27.37
N SER A 135 8.08 -11.64 27.69
CA SER A 135 6.91 -10.82 28.04
C SER A 135 5.88 -10.67 26.93
N ARG A 136 6.31 -10.72 25.66
CA ARG A 136 5.39 -10.60 24.51
C ARG A 136 4.40 -11.76 24.46
N PHE A 137 4.78 -12.93 24.93
CA PHE A 137 3.91 -14.11 24.98
C PHE A 137 2.85 -14.04 26.08
N ALA A 138 2.99 -13.20 27.09
CA ALA A 138 1.97 -13.00 28.11
C ALA A 138 0.62 -12.47 27.56
N GLN A 139 0.61 -11.96 26.35
CA GLN A 139 -0.60 -11.48 25.68
C GLN A 139 -1.40 -12.59 24.95
N LEU A 140 -0.91 -13.84 25.01
CA LEU A 140 -1.48 -14.98 24.26
C LEU A 140 -2.68 -15.66 24.93
N GLU A 141 -3.01 -15.30 26.15
CA GLU A 141 -4.17 -15.91 26.83
C GLU A 141 -5.41 -15.74 25.94
N GLU A 142 -5.88 -16.85 25.36
CA GLU A 142 -7.10 -16.98 24.54
C GLU A 142 -6.98 -16.69 23.01
N LEU A 143 -5.80 -16.63 22.38
CA LEU A 143 -5.71 -16.42 20.92
C LEU A 143 -5.98 -17.67 20.06
N ASP A 144 -6.10 -18.85 20.66
CA ASP A 144 -6.34 -20.11 19.90
C ASP A 144 -7.60 -20.06 19.03
N TRP A 145 -8.65 -19.38 19.49
CA TRP A 145 -9.87 -19.19 18.74
C TRP A 145 -9.67 -18.34 17.47
N ALA A 146 -8.75 -17.36 17.49
CA ALA A 146 -8.50 -16.48 16.35
C ALA A 146 -7.87 -17.22 15.15
N PHE A 147 -7.09 -18.27 15.43
CA PHE A 147 -6.43 -19.06 14.39
C PHE A 147 -7.19 -20.35 14.05
N GLY A 148 -7.90 -20.98 14.98
CA GLY A 148 -8.56 -22.25 14.80
C GLY A 148 -7.61 -23.40 14.44
N SER A 149 -8.14 -24.60 14.18
CA SER A 149 -7.34 -25.79 13.86
C SER A 149 -6.64 -25.72 12.49
N MET A 150 -7.17 -24.94 11.55
CA MET A 150 -6.62 -24.76 10.20
C MET A 150 -5.63 -23.62 10.09
N GLY A 151 -5.48 -22.80 11.13
CA GLY A 151 -4.62 -21.62 11.17
C GLY A 151 -3.21 -21.87 11.72
N THR A 152 -2.72 -23.11 11.77
CA THR A 152 -1.40 -23.46 12.34
C THR A 152 -0.24 -22.66 11.76
N GLN A 153 -0.24 -22.40 10.45
CA GLN A 153 0.81 -21.60 9.82
C GLN A 153 0.77 -20.14 10.29
N ASP A 154 -0.42 -19.55 10.37
CA ASP A 154 -0.58 -18.16 10.78
C ASP A 154 -0.31 -18.00 12.29
N LYS A 155 -0.77 -18.96 13.12
CA LYS A 155 -0.41 -19.02 14.55
C LYS A 155 1.11 -19.09 14.72
N ALA A 156 1.78 -19.98 14.01
CA ALA A 156 3.24 -20.12 14.08
C ALA A 156 3.97 -18.85 13.64
N LYS A 157 3.49 -18.14 12.62
CA LYS A 157 4.07 -16.85 12.20
C LYS A 157 3.88 -15.78 13.27
N HIS A 158 2.71 -15.73 13.91
CA HIS A 158 2.47 -14.81 15.02
C HIS A 158 3.39 -15.11 16.21
N LEU A 159 3.50 -16.37 16.65
CA LEU A 159 4.41 -16.76 17.71
C LEU A 159 5.88 -16.45 17.37
N ALA A 160 6.28 -16.72 16.13
CA ALA A 160 7.62 -16.37 15.64
C ALA A 160 7.82 -14.84 15.61
N THR A 161 6.77 -14.05 15.39
CA THR A 161 6.84 -12.59 15.47
C THR A 161 7.03 -12.13 16.90
N LEU A 162 6.26 -12.65 17.86
CA LEU A 162 6.43 -12.33 19.29
C LEU A 162 7.84 -12.68 19.79
N TYR A 163 8.39 -13.82 19.34
CA TYR A 163 9.77 -14.21 19.63
C TYR A 163 10.78 -13.17 19.09
N LEU A 164 10.58 -12.63 17.88
CA LEU A 164 11.43 -11.57 17.35
C LEU A 164 11.25 -10.25 18.10
N GLU A 165 10.03 -9.95 18.54
CA GLU A 165 9.72 -8.76 19.33
C GLU A 165 10.33 -8.82 20.73
N ASP A 166 10.35 -9.97 21.39
CA ASP A 166 11.10 -10.17 22.64
C ASP A 166 12.58 -9.84 22.49
N ILE A 167 13.22 -10.32 21.39
CA ILE A 167 14.60 -9.97 21.06
C ILE A 167 14.73 -8.46 20.78
N SER A 168 13.75 -7.85 20.10
CA SER A 168 13.74 -6.40 19.84
C SER A 168 13.68 -5.60 21.15
N ASP A 169 12.84 -6.00 22.11
CA ASP A 169 12.75 -5.36 23.43
C ASP A 169 14.08 -5.46 24.18
N PHE A 170 14.76 -6.61 24.09
CA PHE A 170 16.10 -6.80 24.66
C PHE A 170 17.13 -5.86 24.00
N ILE A 171 17.08 -5.71 22.66
CA ILE A 171 17.98 -4.80 21.94
C ILE A 171 17.73 -3.35 22.42
N VAL A 172 16.49 -2.93 22.51
CA VAL A 172 16.13 -1.57 22.97
C VAL A 172 16.64 -1.29 24.36
N GLU A 173 16.50 -2.23 25.27
CA GLU A 173 16.86 -2.02 26.69
C GLU A 173 18.38 -2.18 26.96
N CYS A 174 19.06 -3.09 26.24
CA CYS A 174 20.42 -3.50 26.60
C CYS A 174 21.50 -3.12 25.58
N VAL A 175 21.12 -2.65 24.37
CA VAL A 175 22.07 -2.42 23.26
C VAL A 175 21.90 -1.04 22.64
N ASP A 176 20.68 -0.68 22.21
CA ASP A 176 20.39 0.55 21.46
C ASP A 176 18.92 0.97 21.64
N ASP A 177 18.69 1.98 22.42
CA ASP A 177 17.35 2.49 22.77
C ASP A 177 16.57 3.10 21.58
N ASN A 178 17.25 3.34 20.48
CA ASN A 178 16.62 3.83 19.24
C ASN A 178 16.12 2.71 18.33
N PHE A 179 16.41 1.43 18.67
CA PHE A 179 15.98 0.31 17.85
C PHE A 179 14.47 0.11 17.86
N GLY A 180 13.90 -0.11 16.70
CA GLY A 180 12.53 -0.59 16.52
C GLY A 180 12.49 -1.54 15.34
N PHE A 181 11.68 -2.59 15.41
CA PHE A 181 11.74 -3.71 14.48
C PHE A 181 11.49 -3.31 13.00
N SER A 182 10.56 -2.38 12.76
CA SER A 182 10.25 -1.84 11.42
C SER A 182 10.58 -0.35 11.28
N ARG A 183 11.32 0.22 12.23
CA ARG A 183 11.69 1.65 12.28
C ARG A 183 12.92 1.84 13.17
N TYR A 184 13.73 2.84 12.87
CA TYR A 184 14.90 3.15 13.66
C TYR A 184 14.96 4.64 13.99
N ALA A 185 15.16 4.98 15.27
CA ALA A 185 15.20 6.36 15.75
C ALA A 185 14.05 7.25 15.23
N GLU A 186 12.84 6.67 15.07
CA GLU A 186 11.67 7.36 14.50
C GLU A 186 11.33 8.67 15.24
N ARG A 187 11.57 8.71 16.54
CA ARG A 187 11.35 9.89 17.36
C ARG A 187 12.11 11.12 16.84
N LEU A 188 13.34 10.91 16.35
CA LEU A 188 14.18 12.00 15.80
C LEU A 188 13.64 12.57 14.48
N GLY A 189 12.79 11.84 13.77
CA GLY A 189 12.17 12.27 12.52
C GLY A 189 10.74 12.76 12.67
N ARG A 190 10.06 12.42 13.78
CA ARG A 190 8.71 12.88 14.07
C ARG A 190 8.75 14.29 14.66
N SER A 191 7.93 15.18 14.07
CA SER A 191 7.78 16.56 14.56
C SER A 191 9.10 17.31 14.73
N ALA A 192 10.10 17.00 13.91
CA ALA A 192 11.44 17.59 13.96
C ALA A 192 11.47 18.99 13.32
N ASN A 193 10.79 19.98 13.93
CA ASN A 193 10.80 21.36 13.44
C ASN A 193 12.21 21.94 13.40
N SER A 194 13.11 21.51 14.30
CA SER A 194 14.55 21.82 14.30
C SER A 194 15.38 20.60 13.91
N PHE A 195 16.48 20.81 13.26
CA PHE A 195 17.46 19.76 12.94
C PHE A 195 18.38 19.41 14.12
N ASP A 196 18.31 20.15 15.23
CA ASP A 196 19.27 20.09 16.34
C ASP A 196 19.39 18.68 16.94
N GLU A 197 18.28 18.08 17.35
CA GLU A 197 18.28 16.76 18.02
C GLU A 197 18.84 15.66 17.11
N LEU A 198 18.44 15.65 15.84
CA LEU A 198 18.96 14.71 14.84
C LEU A 198 20.46 14.97 14.57
N TYR A 199 20.85 16.24 14.45
CA TYR A 199 22.24 16.62 14.23
C TYR A 199 23.12 16.16 15.38
N ASP A 200 22.70 16.44 16.63
CA ASP A 200 23.42 16.05 17.85
C ASP A 200 23.55 14.52 17.96
N ALA A 201 22.48 13.76 17.65
CA ALA A 201 22.52 12.31 17.62
C ALA A 201 23.53 11.78 16.59
N LEU A 202 23.66 12.44 15.43
CA LEU A 202 24.63 12.08 14.40
C LEU A 202 26.09 12.41 14.77
N GLN A 203 26.32 13.25 15.78
CA GLN A 203 27.68 13.53 16.33
C GLN A 203 28.09 12.54 17.40
N GLN A 204 27.17 11.71 17.93
CA GLN A 204 27.50 10.68 18.92
C GLN A 204 28.33 9.54 18.31
N GLU A 205 28.95 8.73 19.16
CA GLU A 205 29.60 7.51 18.74
C GLU A 205 28.63 6.58 17.99
N LEU A 206 29.17 5.74 17.11
CA LEU A 206 28.36 4.78 16.36
C LEU A 206 27.75 3.76 17.30
N THR A 207 26.44 3.52 17.12
CA THR A 207 25.81 2.38 17.77
C THR A 207 26.20 1.08 17.07
N TYR A 208 25.94 -0.07 17.68
CA TYR A 208 26.18 -1.35 17.03
C TYR A 208 25.33 -1.51 15.75
N ILE A 209 24.11 -0.99 15.75
CA ILE A 209 23.24 -0.99 14.57
C ILE A 209 23.86 -0.14 13.45
N ASP A 210 24.42 1.04 13.77
CA ASP A 210 25.19 1.85 12.83
C ASP A 210 26.36 1.07 12.23
N GLU A 211 27.14 0.38 13.06
CA GLU A 211 28.29 -0.43 12.59
C GLU A 211 27.88 -1.52 11.61
N VAL A 212 26.76 -2.22 11.90
CA VAL A 212 26.19 -3.23 11.01
C VAL A 212 25.75 -2.63 9.69
N LEU A 213 24.99 -1.53 9.73
CA LEU A 213 24.56 -0.79 8.54
C LEU A 213 25.75 -0.34 7.69
N LEU A 214 26.70 0.35 8.31
CA LEU A 214 27.87 0.90 7.61
C LEU A 214 28.78 -0.16 7.05
N SER A 215 28.88 -1.35 7.69
CA SER A 215 29.64 -2.46 7.12
C SER A 215 29.02 -2.98 5.82
N ILE A 216 27.69 -3.07 5.75
CA ILE A 216 26.96 -3.47 4.54
C ILE A 216 27.11 -2.39 3.47
N LEU A 217 26.88 -1.13 3.83
CA LEU A 217 27.01 0.01 2.91
C LEU A 217 28.41 0.07 2.30
N LYS A 218 29.46 -0.10 3.11
CA LYS A 218 30.86 -0.14 2.65
C LYS A 218 31.05 -1.20 1.57
N GLU A 219 30.64 -2.45 1.85
CA GLU A 219 30.76 -3.56 0.89
C GLU A 219 30.06 -3.22 -0.44
N ARG A 220 28.88 -2.59 -0.39
CA ARG A 220 28.11 -2.19 -1.56
C ARG A 220 28.80 -1.05 -2.34
N ILE A 221 29.24 0.00 -1.66
CA ILE A 221 29.93 1.16 -2.31
C ILE A 221 31.22 0.70 -2.98
N GLU A 222 32.04 -0.13 -2.30
CA GLU A 222 33.29 -0.66 -2.85
C GLU A 222 33.05 -1.56 -4.08
N ALA A 223 31.98 -2.35 -4.09
CA ALA A 223 31.63 -3.22 -5.21
C ALA A 223 31.04 -2.43 -6.41
N ILE A 224 30.21 -1.42 -6.14
CA ILE A 224 29.48 -0.69 -7.17
C ILE A 224 30.31 0.48 -7.70
N GLN A 225 31.03 1.20 -6.85
CA GLN A 225 31.77 2.44 -7.17
C GLN A 225 30.87 3.47 -7.87
N PRO A 226 29.76 3.92 -7.24
CA PRO A 226 28.83 4.85 -7.85
C PRO A 226 29.41 6.26 -7.95
N THR A 227 28.91 7.05 -8.91
CA THR A 227 29.18 8.49 -8.99
C THR A 227 28.05 9.32 -8.38
N LEU A 228 26.85 8.72 -8.32
CA LEU A 228 25.66 9.32 -7.67
C LEU A 228 25.00 8.30 -6.77
N PHE A 229 24.88 8.65 -5.49
CA PHE A 229 24.23 7.89 -4.46
C PHE A 229 22.86 8.49 -4.13
N LEU A 230 21.80 7.73 -4.40
CA LEU A 230 20.41 8.13 -4.25
C LEU A 230 19.78 7.42 -3.05
N ILE A 231 19.23 8.19 -2.12
CA ILE A 231 18.61 7.68 -0.91
C ILE A 231 17.12 8.00 -0.94
N SER A 232 16.29 6.96 -0.99
CA SER A 232 14.83 7.11 -0.84
C SER A 232 14.46 7.05 0.64
N ILE A 233 13.96 8.13 1.21
CA ILE A 233 13.52 8.23 2.60
C ILE A 233 11.99 8.22 2.63
N PRO A 234 11.34 7.05 2.83
CA PRO A 234 9.88 6.97 2.80
C PRO A 234 9.22 7.57 4.04
N PHE A 235 9.76 7.33 5.23
CA PHE A 235 9.11 7.63 6.51
C PHE A 235 10.11 8.21 7.53
N PRO A 236 9.63 8.80 8.64
CA PRO A 236 10.50 9.28 9.73
C PRO A 236 11.46 8.20 10.28
N GLY A 237 11.01 6.94 10.34
CA GLY A 237 11.83 5.81 10.82
C GLY A 237 13.01 5.40 9.93
N ASN A 238 13.18 6.06 8.77
CA ASN A 238 14.32 5.85 7.86
C ASN A 238 15.30 7.03 7.89
N LEU A 239 14.90 8.14 8.52
CA LEU A 239 15.59 9.41 8.40
C LEU A 239 17.01 9.35 8.99
N TYR A 240 17.14 8.92 10.24
CA TYR A 240 18.44 8.82 10.92
C TYR A 240 19.42 7.95 10.10
N SER A 241 18.99 6.77 9.67
CA SER A 241 19.83 5.84 8.90
C SER A 241 20.23 6.41 7.53
N ALA A 242 19.37 7.23 6.91
CA ALA A 242 19.70 7.96 5.69
C ALA A 242 20.84 8.96 5.92
N PHE A 243 20.73 9.77 6.96
CA PHE A 243 21.78 10.74 7.34
C PHE A 243 23.07 10.03 7.75
N ARG A 244 23.00 8.96 8.54
CA ARG A 244 24.17 8.17 8.96
C ARG A 244 24.88 7.55 7.75
N SER A 245 24.13 7.02 6.79
CA SER A 245 24.69 6.50 5.54
C SER A 245 25.38 7.58 4.73
N ALA A 246 24.73 8.73 4.56
CA ALA A 246 25.27 9.90 3.85
C ALA A 246 26.54 10.44 4.53
N GLN A 247 26.54 10.57 5.86
CA GLN A 247 27.71 10.98 6.67
C GLN A 247 28.92 10.10 6.40
N TRP A 248 28.72 8.78 6.41
CA TRP A 248 29.78 7.83 6.15
C TRP A 248 30.33 7.98 4.73
N VAL A 249 29.47 8.10 3.72
CA VAL A 249 29.88 8.29 2.31
C VAL A 249 30.61 9.61 2.14
N LYS A 250 30.13 10.72 2.69
CA LYS A 250 30.82 12.02 2.63
C LYS A 250 32.21 11.96 3.23
N LYS A 251 32.40 11.22 4.33
CA LYS A 251 33.67 11.09 5.02
C LYS A 251 34.68 10.23 4.25
N HIS A 252 34.25 9.14 3.61
CA HIS A 252 35.13 8.14 3.02
C HIS A 252 35.24 8.21 1.50
N HIS A 253 34.20 8.77 0.85
CA HIS A 253 34.04 8.90 -0.60
C HIS A 253 33.49 10.29 -0.98
N PRO A 254 34.22 11.40 -0.68
CA PRO A 254 33.73 12.74 -0.89
C PRO A 254 33.49 13.10 -2.36
N GLU A 255 34.01 12.31 -3.30
CA GLU A 255 33.77 12.42 -4.75
C GLU A 255 32.36 11.99 -5.15
N ILE A 256 31.69 11.12 -4.37
CA ILE A 256 30.34 10.65 -4.67
C ILE A 256 29.34 11.73 -4.34
N LYS A 257 28.49 12.10 -5.30
CA LYS A 257 27.37 13.00 -5.07
C LYS A 257 26.22 12.25 -4.41
N ILE A 258 25.58 12.90 -3.42
CA ILE A 258 24.51 12.29 -2.65
C ILE A 258 23.22 13.10 -2.80
N SER A 259 22.14 12.43 -3.20
CA SER A 259 20.81 13.04 -3.23
C SER A 259 19.83 12.23 -2.40
N ALA A 260 18.98 12.90 -1.63
CA ALA A 260 17.85 12.30 -0.96
C ALA A 260 16.52 12.76 -1.57
N GLY A 261 15.55 11.88 -1.55
CA GLY A 261 14.17 12.10 -1.99
C GLY A 261 13.24 11.09 -1.32
N GLY A 262 12.02 10.98 -1.80
CA GLY A 262 11.01 10.05 -1.26
C GLY A 262 9.94 10.75 -0.43
N GLY A 263 9.10 9.97 0.26
CA GLY A 263 7.93 10.48 0.98
C GLY A 263 8.23 11.54 2.02
N PHE A 264 9.22 11.27 2.88
CA PHE A 264 9.58 12.21 3.96
C PHE A 264 10.08 13.56 3.44
N PRO A 265 11.08 13.67 2.55
CA PRO A 265 11.44 14.96 1.96
C PRO A 265 10.25 15.65 1.28
N ASN A 266 9.40 14.89 0.61
CA ASN A 266 8.28 15.44 -0.13
C ASN A 266 7.19 16.05 0.75
N THR A 267 6.91 15.50 1.91
CA THR A 267 5.89 16.02 2.83
C THR A 267 6.49 17.00 3.86
N GLU A 268 7.64 16.66 4.43
CA GLU A 268 8.21 17.33 5.60
C GLU A 268 9.17 18.48 5.25
N LEU A 269 9.99 18.33 4.20
CA LEU A 269 11.11 19.24 3.96
C LEU A 269 10.83 20.37 2.96
N ARG A 270 9.56 20.69 2.71
CA ARG A 270 9.21 21.73 1.72
C ARG A 270 9.62 23.14 2.08
N SER A 271 9.85 23.40 3.34
CA SER A 271 10.38 24.69 3.85
C SER A 271 11.77 24.57 4.42
N LEU A 272 12.56 23.57 3.99
CA LEU A 272 13.92 23.32 4.45
C LEU A 272 14.79 24.58 4.34
N SER A 273 15.38 25.01 5.46
CA SER A 273 16.28 26.16 5.52
C SER A 273 17.53 25.93 6.36
N ASP A 274 17.68 24.76 6.98
CA ASP A 274 18.86 24.41 7.78
C ASP A 274 20.03 24.00 6.90
N ALA A 275 21.08 24.83 6.89
CA ALA A 275 22.26 24.62 6.06
C ALA A 275 23.07 23.36 6.47
N ARG A 276 22.96 22.89 7.72
CA ARG A 276 23.69 21.73 8.24
C ARG A 276 23.25 20.42 7.56
N VAL A 277 22.04 20.36 7.00
CA VAL A 277 21.55 19.22 6.20
C VAL A 277 22.49 18.93 5.03
N PHE A 278 23.10 19.96 4.46
CA PHE A 278 24.01 19.87 3.32
C PHE A 278 25.46 19.50 3.69
N GLU A 279 25.74 19.26 4.95
CA GLU A 279 26.94 18.53 5.37
C GLU A 279 26.85 17.04 5.01
N PHE A 280 25.62 16.52 4.86
CA PHE A 280 25.31 15.13 4.57
C PHE A 280 24.93 14.88 3.11
N PHE A 281 24.11 15.77 2.54
CA PHE A 281 23.60 15.63 1.17
C PHE A 281 24.13 16.75 0.27
N ASP A 282 24.30 16.47 -1.02
CA ASP A 282 24.52 17.52 -2.01
C ASP A 282 23.17 18.09 -2.49
N TYR A 283 22.13 17.24 -2.55
CA TYR A 283 20.83 17.59 -3.09
C TYR A 283 19.70 16.96 -2.28
N ILE A 284 18.59 17.67 -2.13
CA ILE A 284 17.30 17.15 -1.66
C ILE A 284 16.27 17.40 -2.76
N THR A 285 15.67 16.35 -3.30
CA THR A 285 14.67 16.43 -4.39
C THR A 285 13.27 16.20 -3.88
N LEU A 286 12.31 16.92 -4.43
CA LEU A 286 10.88 16.83 -4.08
C LEU A 286 10.05 16.29 -5.22
N ASP A 287 8.85 15.78 -4.89
CA ASP A 287 7.84 15.24 -5.79
C ASP A 287 8.38 14.06 -6.63
N ASP A 288 7.93 13.90 -7.89
CA ASP A 288 8.37 12.83 -8.77
C ASP A 288 9.88 12.94 -9.07
N GLY A 289 10.59 11.83 -8.88
CA GLY A 289 12.06 11.81 -8.90
C GLY A 289 12.68 11.74 -10.30
N GLU A 290 11.93 11.41 -11.34
CA GLU A 290 12.45 11.08 -12.67
C GLU A 290 13.22 12.25 -13.30
N VAL A 291 12.57 13.41 -13.42
CA VAL A 291 13.22 14.61 -14.00
C VAL A 291 14.30 15.17 -13.07
N PRO A 292 14.06 15.32 -11.74
CA PRO A 292 15.12 15.72 -10.83
C PRO A 292 16.41 14.88 -10.97
N ILE A 293 16.30 13.55 -10.95
CA ILE A 293 17.45 12.64 -11.05
C ILE A 293 18.15 12.80 -12.42
N GLU A 294 17.40 12.90 -13.51
CA GLU A 294 17.96 13.11 -14.83
C GLU A 294 18.72 14.44 -14.93
N GLU A 295 18.20 15.54 -14.36
CA GLU A 295 18.90 16.82 -14.29
C GLU A 295 20.16 16.74 -13.41
N LEU A 296 20.13 15.99 -12.30
CA LEU A 296 21.33 15.77 -11.47
C LEU A 296 22.41 15.02 -12.23
N ILE A 297 22.07 13.99 -13.01
CA ILE A 297 23.02 13.25 -13.86
C ILE A 297 23.69 14.21 -14.85
N VAL A 298 22.88 15.02 -15.54
CA VAL A 298 23.40 15.99 -16.50
C VAL A 298 24.29 17.04 -15.83
N ASN A 299 23.95 17.52 -14.63
CA ASN A 299 24.77 18.46 -13.87
C ASN A 299 26.12 17.84 -13.41
N ILE A 300 26.13 16.54 -13.06
CA ILE A 300 27.36 15.83 -12.69
C ILE A 300 28.26 15.65 -13.91
N GLU A 301 27.72 15.28 -15.04
CA GLU A 301 28.46 15.08 -16.30
C GLU A 301 28.89 16.39 -16.94
N ASN A 302 28.13 17.47 -16.73
CA ASN A 302 28.42 18.81 -17.24
C ASN A 302 28.23 19.87 -16.15
N PRO A 303 29.27 20.22 -15.39
CA PRO A 303 29.19 21.21 -14.30
C PRO A 303 28.68 22.61 -14.73
N ASN A 304 28.65 22.92 -16.02
CA ASN A 304 28.13 24.20 -16.54
C ASN A 304 26.61 24.17 -16.78
N HIS A 305 25.95 23.02 -16.59
CA HIS A 305 24.53 22.86 -16.92
C HIS A 305 23.62 23.64 -15.99
N ASN A 306 23.87 23.76 -14.73
CA ASN A 306 23.15 24.53 -13.69
C ASN A 306 21.61 24.60 -13.83
N SER A 307 20.98 23.50 -14.29
CA SER A 307 19.53 23.32 -14.41
C SER A 307 19.07 22.28 -13.40
N PHE A 308 18.05 22.60 -12.60
CA PHE A 308 17.54 21.76 -11.53
C PHE A 308 16.01 21.72 -11.56
N LYS A 309 15.45 20.61 -11.17
CA LYS A 309 14.00 20.41 -11.02
C LYS A 309 13.70 20.13 -9.55
N ARG A 310 12.91 20.99 -8.90
CA ARG A 310 12.44 20.82 -7.51
C ARG A 310 13.54 20.36 -6.53
N THR A 311 14.68 21.01 -6.56
CA THR A 311 15.87 20.59 -5.82
C THR A 311 16.33 21.66 -4.83
N PHE A 312 16.52 21.27 -3.57
CA PHE A 312 17.28 22.06 -2.60
C PHE A 312 18.76 21.72 -2.69
N LEU A 313 19.60 22.73 -2.58
CA LEU A 313 21.05 22.63 -2.54
C LEU A 313 21.66 23.82 -1.75
N LEU A 314 22.94 23.73 -1.43
CA LEU A 314 23.65 24.79 -0.74
C LEU A 314 24.42 25.66 -1.76
N GLU A 315 24.17 26.97 -1.78
CA GLU A 315 24.94 27.95 -2.55
C GLU A 315 25.38 29.10 -1.64
N ASP A 316 26.64 29.43 -1.66
CA ASP A 316 27.25 30.50 -0.83
C ASP A 316 26.86 30.38 0.66
N GLY A 317 26.81 29.16 1.20
CA GLY A 317 26.45 28.87 2.58
C GLY A 317 24.97 29.03 2.91
N LYS A 318 24.09 29.18 1.92
CA LYS A 318 22.64 29.30 2.09
C LYS A 318 21.90 28.16 1.38
N VAL A 319 20.82 27.72 2.00
CA VAL A 319 19.90 26.75 1.36
C VAL A 319 19.12 27.48 0.28
N VAL A 320 19.18 26.94 -0.94
CA VAL A 320 18.48 27.47 -2.10
C VAL A 320 17.60 26.39 -2.71
N TYR A 321 16.35 26.72 -2.98
CA TYR A 321 15.45 25.87 -3.77
C TYR A 321 15.51 26.27 -5.24
N LYS A 322 15.89 25.34 -6.10
CA LYS A 322 15.92 25.53 -7.55
C LYS A 322 14.88 24.68 -8.27
N ASN A 323 14.11 25.33 -9.13
CA ASN A 323 13.16 24.72 -10.04
C ASN A 323 13.17 25.47 -11.38
N ASN A 324 14.36 25.56 -11.99
CA ASN A 324 14.62 26.33 -13.20
C ASN A 324 14.69 25.46 -14.47
N SER A 325 14.62 24.14 -14.36
CA SER A 325 14.49 23.26 -15.52
C SER A 325 13.15 23.45 -16.20
N LEU A 326 13.16 23.65 -17.50
CA LEU A 326 11.97 23.73 -18.35
C LEU A 326 11.49 22.34 -18.82
N LYS A 327 12.18 21.27 -18.45
CA LYS A 327 11.81 19.90 -18.79
C LYS A 327 10.48 19.55 -18.16
N PRO A 328 9.48 19.09 -18.95
CA PRO A 328 8.21 18.63 -18.40
C PRO A 328 8.41 17.33 -17.61
N ASP A 329 7.60 17.12 -16.61
CA ASP A 329 7.61 15.87 -15.89
C ASP A 329 7.14 14.70 -16.78
N TYR A 330 7.66 13.50 -16.49
CA TYR A 330 7.27 12.29 -17.20
C TYR A 330 5.89 11.84 -16.75
N LYS A 331 5.06 11.47 -17.72
CA LYS A 331 3.77 10.84 -17.41
C LYS A 331 3.97 9.42 -16.94
N GLN A 332 3.03 8.91 -16.13
CA GLN A 332 3.08 7.53 -15.61
C GLN A 332 3.21 6.46 -16.71
N ALA A 333 2.71 6.73 -17.92
CA ALA A 333 2.91 5.86 -19.08
C ALA A 333 4.37 5.80 -19.59
N GLN A 334 5.23 6.75 -19.20
CA GLN A 334 6.59 6.93 -19.71
C GLN A 334 7.68 6.47 -18.74
N VAL A 335 7.33 6.17 -17.48
CA VAL A 335 8.31 5.83 -16.42
C VAL A 335 8.79 4.37 -16.46
N GLY A 336 8.37 3.59 -17.44
CA GLY A 336 8.77 2.19 -17.58
C GLY A 336 8.02 1.25 -16.65
N THR A 337 8.53 0.03 -16.52
CA THR A 337 8.05 -0.98 -15.58
C THR A 337 8.98 -1.02 -14.37
N PRO A 338 8.47 -1.05 -13.13
CA PRO A 338 9.31 -1.18 -11.95
C PRO A 338 10.25 -2.39 -12.04
N ASP A 339 11.52 -2.20 -11.71
CA ASP A 339 12.55 -3.23 -11.79
C ASP A 339 13.03 -3.64 -10.40
N TYR A 340 12.75 -4.90 -10.02
CA TYR A 340 13.10 -5.49 -8.71
C TYR A 340 14.34 -6.39 -8.76
N SER A 341 15.07 -6.45 -9.89
CA SER A 341 16.08 -7.48 -10.17
C SER A 341 17.23 -7.58 -9.16
N ASP A 342 17.63 -6.48 -8.51
CA ASP A 342 18.74 -6.47 -7.55
C ASP A 342 18.31 -6.72 -6.11
N LEU A 343 17.01 -6.72 -5.83
CA LEU A 343 16.49 -6.87 -4.47
C LEU A 343 16.38 -8.33 -4.06
N PRO A 344 16.70 -8.68 -2.79
CA PRO A 344 16.70 -10.07 -2.33
C PRO A 344 15.28 -10.55 -2.01
N LEU A 345 14.40 -10.67 -3.03
CA LEU A 345 12.96 -10.94 -2.87
C LEU A 345 12.66 -12.20 -2.06
N ASP A 346 13.52 -13.22 -2.14
CA ASP A 346 13.41 -14.48 -1.42
C ASP A 346 13.83 -14.41 0.06
N LYS A 347 14.34 -13.26 0.52
CA LYS A 347 14.86 -13.07 1.88
C LYS A 347 13.94 -12.25 2.79
N TYR A 348 12.90 -11.61 2.24
CA TYR A 348 11.93 -10.90 3.07
C TYR A 348 11.20 -11.86 4.01
N ILE A 349 10.77 -11.36 5.17
CA ILE A 349 10.16 -12.16 6.23
C ILE A 349 8.70 -11.72 6.47
N SER A 350 7.84 -12.69 6.72
CA SER A 350 6.42 -12.47 6.99
C SER A 350 6.18 -12.42 8.49
N VAL A 351 5.99 -11.21 9.03
CA VAL A 351 5.72 -10.98 10.45
C VAL A 351 4.24 -10.62 10.66
N ILE A 352 3.62 -11.14 11.71
CA ILE A 352 2.23 -10.86 12.10
C ILE A 352 2.25 -10.14 13.45
N GLU A 353 2.44 -8.83 13.42
CA GLU A 353 2.45 -7.98 14.63
C GLU A 353 1.06 -7.91 15.28
N ILE A 354 0.02 -7.78 14.47
CA ILE A 354 -1.37 -7.72 14.92
C ILE A 354 -2.18 -8.80 14.24
N VAL A 355 -2.87 -9.62 15.04
CA VAL A 355 -3.82 -10.61 14.52
C VAL A 355 -4.99 -9.88 13.88
N ASN A 356 -5.14 -10.05 12.57
CA ASN A 356 -6.17 -9.40 11.76
C ASN A 356 -6.65 -10.37 10.69
N PRO A 357 -7.95 -10.51 10.42
CA PRO A 357 -8.47 -11.42 9.39
C PRO A 357 -7.87 -11.21 8.00
N MET A 358 -7.37 -10.00 7.73
CA MET A 358 -6.72 -9.65 6.46
C MET A 358 -5.19 -9.55 6.57
N HIS A 359 -4.55 -10.10 7.62
CA HIS A 359 -3.10 -9.98 7.83
C HIS A 359 -2.26 -10.43 6.64
N ARG A 360 -2.75 -11.39 5.84
CA ARG A 360 -2.05 -11.84 4.63
C ARG A 360 -1.87 -10.75 3.58
N MET A 361 -2.69 -9.69 3.60
CA MET A 361 -2.49 -8.53 2.73
C MET A 361 -1.30 -7.69 3.16
N TRP A 362 -1.11 -7.55 4.48
CA TRP A 362 -0.11 -6.65 5.05
C TRP A 362 1.22 -7.34 5.32
N SER A 363 1.19 -8.56 5.86
CA SER A 363 2.34 -9.21 6.50
C SER A 363 2.94 -10.35 5.70
N ASP A 364 2.14 -11.08 4.93
CA ASP A 364 2.51 -12.35 4.31
C ASP A 364 2.71 -12.28 2.80
N GLY A 365 2.15 -11.26 2.16
CA GLY A 365 2.13 -11.16 0.71
C GLY A 365 3.47 -10.74 0.10
N ARG A 366 3.92 -11.47 -0.90
CA ARG A 366 5.03 -11.11 -1.79
C ARG A 366 4.49 -10.31 -2.96
N TRP A 367 3.98 -9.12 -2.68
CA TRP A 367 3.26 -8.33 -3.66
C TRP A 367 4.18 -7.55 -4.59
N ASN A 368 4.01 -7.75 -5.89
CA ASN A 368 4.46 -6.79 -6.90
C ASN A 368 3.67 -5.48 -6.73
N LYS A 369 4.35 -4.36 -6.61
CA LYS A 369 3.69 -3.07 -6.38
C LYS A 369 3.60 -2.27 -7.67
N LEU A 370 2.37 -1.92 -8.04
CA LEU A 370 2.05 -1.08 -9.19
C LEU A 370 1.11 0.06 -8.78
N THR A 371 1.04 1.08 -9.63
CA THR A 371 0.09 2.19 -9.52
C THR A 371 -0.78 2.23 -10.77
N MET A 372 -2.10 2.23 -10.62
CA MET A 372 -3.04 2.37 -11.74
C MET A 372 -3.10 3.81 -12.22
N ALA A 373 -3.05 4.75 -11.28
CA ALA A 373 -3.08 6.18 -11.56
C ALA A 373 -2.20 6.94 -10.57
N HIS A 374 -1.40 7.88 -11.04
CA HIS A 374 -0.76 8.86 -10.17
C HIS A 374 -1.81 9.80 -9.60
N GLY A 375 -1.68 10.17 -8.33
CA GLY A 375 -2.58 11.10 -7.66
C GLY A 375 -3.98 10.57 -7.39
N CYS A 376 -4.81 11.43 -6.82
CA CYS A 376 -6.18 11.09 -6.43
C CYS A 376 -7.20 11.75 -7.35
N TYR A 377 -8.04 10.96 -8.02
CA TYR A 377 -9.09 11.49 -8.90
C TYR A 377 -10.15 12.33 -8.17
N TRP A 378 -10.28 12.19 -6.85
CA TRP A 378 -11.18 13.02 -6.06
C TRP A 378 -10.52 14.35 -5.63
N GLY A 379 -9.36 14.29 -4.97
CA GLY A 379 -8.51 15.44 -4.63
C GLY A 379 -9.19 16.55 -3.82
N LYS A 380 -10.18 16.24 -2.95
CA LYS A 380 -10.97 17.24 -2.23
C LYS A 380 -11.01 17.04 -0.72
N CYS A 381 -10.57 15.88 -0.22
CA CYS A 381 -10.66 15.59 1.21
C CYS A 381 -9.85 16.61 2.03
N THR A 382 -10.50 17.21 3.02
CA THR A 382 -9.93 18.34 3.75
C THR A 382 -8.82 17.96 4.73
N PHE A 383 -8.64 16.69 5.00
CA PHE A 383 -7.53 16.16 5.82
C PHE A 383 -6.32 15.70 4.99
N CYS A 384 -6.47 15.54 3.66
CA CYS A 384 -5.38 15.11 2.79
C CYS A 384 -4.53 16.30 2.31
N ASP A 385 -3.26 16.03 1.99
CA ASP A 385 -2.30 16.99 1.46
C ASP A 385 -2.57 17.32 -0.03
N ILE A 386 -3.79 17.75 -0.33
CA ILE A 386 -4.27 17.97 -1.71
C ILE A 386 -3.54 19.10 -2.46
N SER A 387 -2.72 19.87 -1.80
CA SER A 387 -1.85 20.87 -2.44
C SER A 387 -0.58 20.27 -3.04
N LEU A 388 -0.18 19.07 -2.63
CA LEU A 388 1.01 18.38 -3.11
C LEU A 388 0.74 17.60 -4.39
N ASP A 389 1.76 17.54 -5.26
CA ASP A 389 1.63 16.98 -6.61
C ASP A 389 1.23 15.50 -6.61
N TYR A 390 1.70 14.70 -5.62
CA TYR A 390 1.36 13.28 -5.52
C TYR A 390 -0.14 12.99 -5.26
N ILE A 391 -0.91 13.99 -4.78
CA ILE A 391 -2.38 13.93 -4.67
C ILE A 391 -3.05 14.70 -5.81
N LYS A 392 -2.52 15.90 -6.13
CA LYS A 392 -3.14 16.88 -7.01
C LYS A 392 -3.11 16.48 -8.48
N ILE A 393 -2.01 15.87 -8.93
CA ILE A 393 -1.84 15.52 -10.34
C ILE A 393 -2.43 14.13 -10.58
N TYR A 394 -3.58 14.08 -11.26
CA TYR A 394 -4.22 12.81 -11.58
C TYR A 394 -3.87 12.35 -13.00
N GLU A 395 -3.15 11.23 -13.11
CA GLU A 395 -2.73 10.62 -14.37
C GLU A 395 -2.99 9.10 -14.40
N PRO A 396 -4.10 8.66 -15.03
CA PRO A 396 -4.39 7.23 -15.16
C PRO A 396 -3.52 6.57 -16.24
N VAL A 397 -3.14 5.32 -15.99
CA VAL A 397 -2.42 4.46 -16.94
C VAL A 397 -3.41 3.60 -17.72
N ALA A 398 -3.19 3.41 -19.03
CA ALA A 398 -4.04 2.53 -19.84
C ALA A 398 -4.00 1.09 -19.32
N ALA A 399 -5.16 0.41 -19.28
CA ALA A 399 -5.26 -0.97 -18.77
C ALA A 399 -4.36 -1.96 -19.53
N SER A 400 -4.19 -1.78 -20.85
CA SER A 400 -3.27 -2.59 -21.65
C SER A 400 -1.82 -2.47 -21.18
N LEU A 401 -1.35 -1.23 -20.91
CA LEU A 401 0.00 -0.98 -20.40
C LEU A 401 0.18 -1.52 -18.98
N LEU A 402 -0.86 -1.44 -18.13
CA LEU A 402 -0.82 -2.07 -16.81
C LEU A 402 -0.61 -3.58 -16.92
N CYS A 403 -1.35 -4.25 -17.81
CA CYS A 403 -1.16 -5.69 -18.05
C CYS A 403 0.21 -6.01 -18.65
N ASP A 404 0.75 -5.18 -19.56
CA ASP A 404 2.12 -5.33 -20.08
C ASP A 404 3.16 -5.29 -18.93
N ARG A 405 3.00 -4.33 -18.00
CA ARG A 405 3.84 -4.23 -16.79
C ARG A 405 3.66 -5.43 -15.87
N MET A 406 2.42 -5.90 -15.68
CA MET A 406 2.16 -7.10 -14.87
C MET A 406 2.88 -8.33 -15.43
N GLU A 407 2.80 -8.57 -16.75
CA GLU A 407 3.49 -9.69 -17.41
C GLU A 407 5.00 -9.60 -17.25
N GLN A 408 5.60 -8.42 -17.44
CA GLN A 408 7.03 -8.18 -17.24
C GLN A 408 7.46 -8.41 -15.78
N MET A 409 6.67 -7.94 -14.83
CA MET A 409 6.99 -8.12 -13.41
C MET A 409 6.85 -9.59 -12.97
N MET A 410 5.84 -10.31 -13.47
CA MET A 410 5.71 -11.76 -13.22
C MET A 410 6.90 -12.55 -13.75
N GLU A 411 7.41 -12.19 -14.95
CA GLU A 411 8.60 -12.81 -15.51
C GLU A 411 9.85 -12.52 -14.65
N GLN A 412 9.98 -11.29 -14.17
CA GLN A 412 11.14 -10.85 -13.38
C GLN A 412 11.15 -11.42 -11.96
N THR A 413 10.01 -11.42 -11.27
CA THR A 413 9.93 -11.75 -9.84
C THR A 413 9.51 -13.19 -9.58
N GLY A 414 8.86 -13.84 -10.53
CA GLY A 414 8.20 -15.15 -10.36
C GLY A 414 6.89 -15.08 -9.56
N GLU A 415 6.46 -13.89 -9.12
CA GLU A 415 5.27 -13.70 -8.30
C GLU A 415 4.11 -13.14 -9.14
N ASN A 416 2.91 -13.69 -8.97
CA ASN A 416 1.70 -13.27 -9.67
C ASN A 416 0.71 -12.50 -8.80
N GLY A 417 1.13 -12.07 -7.61
CA GLY A 417 0.38 -11.22 -6.70
C GLY A 417 0.70 -9.74 -6.91
N PHE A 418 -0.33 -8.88 -6.91
CA PHE A 418 -0.18 -7.44 -7.12
C PHE A 418 -0.88 -6.62 -6.03
N HIS A 419 -0.16 -5.67 -5.46
CA HIS A 419 -0.73 -4.59 -4.68
C HIS A 419 -0.67 -3.30 -5.48
N TYR A 420 -1.82 -2.78 -5.88
CA TYR A 420 -1.91 -1.46 -6.48
C TYR A 420 -1.91 -0.41 -5.38
N VAL A 421 -0.81 0.36 -5.32
CA VAL A 421 -0.52 1.34 -4.26
C VAL A 421 -1.12 2.73 -4.56
N ASP A 422 -2.28 2.76 -5.19
CA ASP A 422 -2.99 4.00 -5.52
C ASP A 422 -3.48 4.71 -4.26
N GLU A 423 -3.54 6.04 -4.30
CA GLU A 423 -4.26 6.84 -3.29
C GLU A 423 -5.76 6.51 -3.28
N ALA A 424 -6.34 6.34 -4.46
CA ALA A 424 -7.67 5.81 -4.67
C ALA A 424 -7.79 5.27 -6.11
N ALA A 425 -7.85 3.97 -6.29
CA ALA A 425 -8.01 3.35 -7.61
C ALA A 425 -9.35 3.75 -8.26
N PRO A 426 -9.35 4.28 -9.49
CA PRO A 426 -10.58 4.76 -10.12
C PRO A 426 -11.47 3.58 -10.57
N PRO A 427 -12.77 3.55 -10.25
CA PRO A 427 -13.66 2.44 -10.61
C PRO A 427 -13.70 2.12 -12.10
N ALA A 428 -13.66 3.15 -12.95
CA ALA A 428 -13.65 2.99 -14.41
C ALA A 428 -12.38 2.32 -14.91
N LEU A 429 -11.22 2.63 -14.31
CA LEU A 429 -9.94 2.02 -14.66
C LEU A 429 -9.86 0.59 -14.11
N MET A 430 -10.33 0.34 -12.89
CA MET A 430 -10.44 -1.00 -12.32
C MET A 430 -11.29 -1.91 -13.22
N ARG A 431 -12.43 -1.40 -13.75
CA ARG A 431 -13.23 -2.12 -14.74
C ARG A 431 -12.44 -2.44 -16.01
N ALA A 432 -11.73 -1.46 -16.56
CA ALA A 432 -10.94 -1.64 -17.77
C ALA A 432 -9.79 -2.66 -17.56
N LEU A 433 -9.11 -2.58 -16.42
CA LEU A 433 -8.06 -3.51 -16.03
C LEU A 433 -8.60 -4.93 -15.88
N ALA A 434 -9.73 -5.11 -15.18
CA ALA A 434 -10.35 -6.41 -14.99
C ALA A 434 -10.73 -7.08 -16.34
N LEU A 435 -11.30 -6.31 -17.26
CA LEU A 435 -11.60 -6.80 -18.61
C LEU A 435 -10.34 -7.21 -19.37
N GLU A 436 -9.25 -6.43 -19.27
CA GLU A 436 -8.00 -6.72 -19.95
C GLU A 436 -7.29 -7.95 -19.37
N ILE A 437 -7.26 -8.10 -18.03
CA ILE A 437 -6.75 -9.30 -17.33
C ILE A 437 -7.48 -10.55 -17.85
N LEU A 438 -8.83 -10.52 -17.88
CA LEU A 438 -9.65 -11.65 -18.33
C LEU A 438 -9.45 -11.92 -19.82
N ARG A 439 -9.36 -10.89 -20.65
CA ARG A 439 -9.11 -11.01 -22.09
C ARG A 439 -7.76 -11.70 -22.39
N ARG A 440 -6.70 -11.30 -21.67
CA ARG A 440 -5.36 -11.91 -21.76
C ARG A 440 -5.25 -13.25 -21.04
N LYS A 441 -6.27 -13.62 -20.25
CA LYS A 441 -6.28 -14.84 -19.41
C LYS A 441 -5.12 -14.86 -18.41
N LEU A 442 -4.77 -13.71 -17.86
CA LEU A 442 -3.72 -13.63 -16.84
C LEU A 442 -4.23 -14.28 -15.55
N SER A 443 -3.43 -15.18 -14.98
CA SER A 443 -3.69 -15.79 -13.68
C SER A 443 -3.00 -15.00 -12.59
N VAL A 444 -3.69 -14.01 -12.05
CA VAL A 444 -3.15 -13.06 -11.07
C VAL A 444 -4.08 -12.91 -9.87
N THR A 445 -3.50 -12.46 -8.77
CA THR A 445 -4.22 -12.06 -7.55
C THR A 445 -3.87 -10.60 -7.26
N TRP A 446 -4.86 -9.76 -6.97
CA TRP A 446 -4.58 -8.36 -6.73
C TRP A 446 -5.52 -7.71 -5.72
N TRP A 447 -5.07 -6.61 -5.12
CA TRP A 447 -5.82 -5.76 -4.21
C TRP A 447 -5.37 -4.31 -4.32
N THR A 448 -6.19 -3.37 -3.83
CA THR A 448 -5.94 -1.94 -3.97
C THR A 448 -6.70 -1.10 -2.96
N ASN A 449 -6.29 0.18 -2.85
CA ASN A 449 -7.04 1.19 -2.12
C ASN A 449 -8.11 1.83 -3.01
N ILE A 450 -9.29 2.07 -2.44
CA ILE A 450 -10.44 2.66 -3.14
C ILE A 450 -11.12 3.76 -2.29
N ARG A 451 -12.05 4.45 -2.91
CA ARG A 451 -13.11 5.19 -2.21
C ARG A 451 -14.41 4.42 -2.37
N PHE A 452 -15.25 4.37 -1.34
CA PHE A 452 -16.52 3.62 -1.38
C PHE A 452 -17.57 4.34 -2.25
N GLU A 453 -17.29 4.41 -3.54
CA GLU A 453 -18.11 5.07 -4.56
C GLU A 453 -19.32 4.21 -4.95
N LYS A 454 -20.49 4.84 -5.13
CA LYS A 454 -21.70 4.16 -5.60
C LYS A 454 -21.56 3.47 -6.98
N SER A 455 -20.53 3.79 -7.73
CA SER A 455 -20.18 3.12 -9.00
C SER A 455 -19.70 1.68 -8.83
N PHE A 456 -19.32 1.26 -7.63
CA PHE A 456 -19.04 -0.15 -7.32
C PHE A 456 -20.34 -0.92 -7.15
N SER A 457 -21.04 -1.15 -8.28
CA SER A 457 -22.23 -1.98 -8.34
C SER A 457 -21.88 -3.46 -8.10
N ARG A 458 -22.89 -4.29 -7.79
CA ARG A 458 -22.75 -5.75 -7.68
C ARG A 458 -22.05 -6.34 -8.91
N ASP A 459 -22.48 -5.94 -10.12
CA ASP A 459 -21.93 -6.48 -11.36
C ASP A 459 -20.47 -6.09 -11.57
N LEU A 460 -20.07 -4.86 -11.20
CA LEU A 460 -18.66 -4.46 -11.21
C LEU A 460 -17.84 -5.27 -10.21
N CYS A 461 -18.33 -5.47 -8.99
CA CYS A 461 -17.62 -6.27 -7.98
C CYS A 461 -17.44 -7.73 -8.43
N LEU A 462 -18.45 -8.34 -9.10
CA LEU A 462 -18.34 -9.68 -9.69
C LEU A 462 -17.27 -9.73 -10.81
N LEU A 463 -17.19 -8.69 -11.65
CA LEU A 463 -16.13 -8.57 -12.66
C LEU A 463 -14.74 -8.50 -12.02
N LEU A 464 -14.59 -7.64 -11.00
CA LEU A 464 -13.32 -7.50 -10.26
C LEU A 464 -12.90 -8.83 -9.64
N LYS A 465 -13.83 -9.55 -8.99
CA LYS A 465 -13.57 -10.89 -8.45
C LYS A 465 -13.11 -11.86 -9.51
N ALA A 466 -13.78 -11.88 -10.65
CA ALA A 466 -13.41 -12.77 -11.77
C ALA A 466 -12.00 -12.51 -12.30
N SER A 467 -11.51 -11.27 -12.24
CA SER A 467 -10.15 -10.86 -12.64
C SER A 467 -9.07 -11.11 -11.59
N GLY A 468 -9.41 -11.68 -10.43
CA GLY A 468 -8.46 -11.98 -9.36
C GLY A 468 -8.37 -10.92 -8.25
N CYS A 469 -9.27 -9.94 -8.20
CA CYS A 469 -9.36 -9.04 -7.05
C CYS A 469 -9.82 -9.81 -5.81
N ILE A 470 -9.02 -9.77 -4.73
CA ILE A 470 -9.30 -10.49 -3.49
C ILE A 470 -9.70 -9.57 -2.34
N ALA A 471 -9.26 -8.33 -2.39
CA ALA A 471 -9.51 -7.37 -1.33
C ALA A 471 -9.48 -5.94 -1.83
N VAL A 472 -10.16 -5.07 -1.09
CA VAL A 472 -10.06 -3.61 -1.22
C VAL A 472 -9.92 -2.97 0.15
N SER A 473 -9.15 -1.87 0.20
CA SER A 473 -9.08 -0.98 1.38
C SER A 473 -9.72 0.35 1.04
N GLY A 474 -10.60 0.87 1.90
CA GLY A 474 -11.25 2.15 1.65
C GLY A 474 -11.44 2.97 2.92
N GLY A 475 -11.53 4.30 2.77
CA GLY A 475 -11.77 5.18 3.89
C GLY A 475 -13.27 5.43 4.11
N LEU A 476 -13.86 4.90 5.18
CA LEU A 476 -15.09 5.43 5.77
C LEU A 476 -14.76 6.70 6.53
N GLU A 477 -13.58 6.76 7.12
CA GLU A 477 -13.08 7.82 8.00
C GLU A 477 -13.95 7.91 9.26
N VAL A 478 -14.83 8.89 9.36
CA VAL A 478 -15.75 9.04 10.49
C VAL A 478 -17.15 8.61 10.08
N ALA A 479 -17.75 7.67 10.78
CA ALA A 479 -19.13 7.28 10.52
C ALA A 479 -20.13 8.34 11.06
N SER A 480 -20.11 9.52 10.45
CA SER A 480 -20.97 10.66 10.70
C SER A 480 -21.14 11.45 9.41
N ASP A 481 -22.37 11.52 8.89
CA ASP A 481 -22.64 12.23 7.63
C ASP A 481 -22.31 13.73 7.71
N ARG A 482 -22.45 14.34 8.90
CA ARG A 482 -22.01 15.73 9.15
C ARG A 482 -20.50 15.87 8.93
N LEU A 483 -19.71 14.98 9.53
CA LEU A 483 -18.25 15.01 9.43
C LEU A 483 -17.79 14.60 8.05
N LEU A 484 -18.41 13.59 7.43
CA LEU A 484 -18.12 13.20 6.03
C LEU A 484 -18.34 14.35 5.05
N LYS A 485 -19.37 15.19 5.29
CA LYS A 485 -19.60 16.41 4.53
C LYS A 485 -18.55 17.49 4.81
N LEU A 486 -18.13 17.67 6.06
CA LEU A 486 -17.08 18.62 6.45
C LEU A 486 -15.71 18.21 5.88
N ILE A 487 -15.44 16.91 5.84
CA ILE A 487 -14.26 16.28 5.23
C ILE A 487 -14.27 16.43 3.69
N ASP A 488 -15.43 16.72 3.08
CA ASP A 488 -15.64 16.65 1.62
C ASP A 488 -15.32 15.27 1.04
N LYS A 489 -15.69 14.21 1.80
CA LYS A 489 -15.43 12.82 1.38
C LYS A 489 -16.30 12.40 0.20
N GLY A 490 -17.50 12.98 0.06
CA GLY A 490 -18.44 12.72 -1.05
C GLY A 490 -19.15 11.37 -0.95
N VAL A 491 -19.22 10.76 0.24
CA VAL A 491 -19.94 9.52 0.54
C VAL A 491 -20.80 9.70 1.79
N THR A 492 -21.79 8.83 1.98
CA THR A 492 -22.57 8.71 3.22
C THR A 492 -22.34 7.34 3.86
N VAL A 493 -22.67 7.20 5.14
CA VAL A 493 -22.54 5.91 5.86
C VAL A 493 -23.38 4.83 5.19
N GLU A 494 -24.63 5.15 4.79
CA GLU A 494 -25.49 4.20 4.07
C GLU A 494 -24.91 3.77 2.73
N GLN A 495 -24.31 4.71 1.96
CA GLN A 495 -23.64 4.39 0.71
C GLN A 495 -22.46 3.43 0.95
N VAL A 496 -21.65 3.70 1.98
CA VAL A 496 -20.53 2.82 2.34
C VAL A 496 -21.04 1.42 2.68
N ALA A 497 -22.09 1.28 3.49
CA ALA A 497 -22.68 -0.02 3.82
C ALA A 497 -23.09 -0.81 2.57
N LYS A 498 -23.77 -0.17 1.61
CA LYS A 498 -24.19 -0.82 0.35
C LYS A 498 -23.00 -1.23 -0.52
N VAL A 499 -22.00 -0.37 -0.65
CA VAL A 499 -20.81 -0.64 -1.46
C VAL A 499 -19.98 -1.78 -0.85
N THR A 500 -19.78 -1.76 0.46
CA THR A 500 -19.04 -2.82 1.16
C THR A 500 -19.77 -4.17 1.07
N ARG A 501 -21.11 -4.18 1.14
CA ARG A 501 -21.92 -5.36 0.87
C ARG A 501 -21.68 -5.90 -0.55
N ASN A 502 -21.68 -5.05 -1.59
CA ASN A 502 -21.46 -5.49 -2.97
C ASN A 502 -20.11 -6.20 -3.14
N PHE A 503 -19.05 -5.70 -2.49
CA PHE A 503 -17.76 -6.36 -2.47
C PHE A 503 -17.79 -7.70 -1.71
N THR A 504 -18.34 -7.70 -0.51
CA THR A 504 -18.39 -8.90 0.35
C THR A 504 -19.22 -10.01 -0.28
N GLU A 505 -20.39 -9.70 -0.85
CA GLU A 505 -21.22 -10.67 -1.57
C GLU A 505 -20.53 -11.23 -2.83
N ALA A 506 -19.69 -10.43 -3.50
CA ALA A 506 -18.84 -10.90 -4.58
C ALA A 506 -17.66 -11.78 -4.08
N GLY A 507 -17.44 -11.89 -2.77
CA GLY A 507 -16.32 -12.61 -2.16
C GLY A 507 -14.99 -11.84 -2.21
N ILE A 508 -15.04 -10.52 -2.18
CA ILE A 508 -13.89 -9.61 -2.06
C ILE A 508 -13.88 -9.06 -0.64
N MET A 509 -12.77 -9.24 0.08
CA MET A 509 -12.61 -8.73 1.44
C MET A 509 -12.54 -7.21 1.46
N VAL A 510 -13.08 -6.60 2.51
CA VAL A 510 -13.10 -5.13 2.68
C VAL A 510 -12.42 -4.73 3.97
N HIS A 511 -11.39 -3.89 3.85
CA HIS A 511 -10.79 -3.16 4.96
C HIS A 511 -11.26 -1.72 4.97
N SER A 512 -11.52 -1.15 6.16
CA SER A 512 -11.91 0.25 6.31
C SER A 512 -10.93 1.03 7.17
N TYR A 513 -10.39 2.12 6.63
CA TYR A 513 -9.73 3.15 7.44
C TYR A 513 -10.80 3.93 8.19
N LEU A 514 -10.60 4.06 9.50
CA LEU A 514 -11.49 4.75 10.43
C LEU A 514 -10.69 5.83 11.15
N MET A 515 -11.31 6.98 11.33
CA MET A 515 -10.67 8.14 11.96
C MET A 515 -11.52 8.67 13.11
N TYR A 516 -10.88 9.18 14.16
CA TYR A 516 -11.51 9.91 15.23
C TYR A 516 -10.71 11.18 15.57
N GLY A 517 -11.33 12.12 16.25
CA GLY A 517 -10.70 13.40 16.62
C GLY A 517 -10.58 14.40 15.45
N TYR A 518 -11.37 14.24 14.38
CA TYR A 518 -11.43 15.23 13.31
C TYR A 518 -11.97 16.57 13.88
N PRO A 519 -11.49 17.74 13.42
CA PRO A 519 -11.92 19.04 13.94
C PRO A 519 -13.41 19.18 14.15
N THR A 520 -13.80 19.66 15.32
CA THR A 520 -15.19 19.82 15.78
C THR A 520 -15.98 18.52 16.02
N GLN A 521 -15.34 17.35 15.99
CA GLN A 521 -15.98 16.07 16.33
C GLN A 521 -16.38 16.08 17.80
N THR A 522 -17.63 15.76 18.09
CA THR A 522 -18.15 15.65 19.44
C THR A 522 -17.96 14.24 20.01
N VAL A 523 -17.97 14.12 21.36
CA VAL A 523 -17.98 12.81 22.04
C VAL A 523 -19.16 11.94 21.56
N GLN A 524 -20.34 12.55 21.36
CA GLN A 524 -21.52 11.85 20.85
C GLN A 524 -21.25 11.24 19.47
N GLU A 525 -20.62 11.98 18.55
CA GLU A 525 -20.30 11.48 17.22
C GLU A 525 -19.24 10.38 17.24
N THR A 526 -18.30 10.41 18.18
CA THR A 526 -17.35 9.29 18.35
C THR A 526 -18.08 8.01 18.76
N ILE A 527 -19.01 8.10 19.70
CA ILE A 527 -19.78 6.93 20.16
C ILE A 527 -20.79 6.46 19.10
N ASP A 528 -21.47 7.38 18.42
CA ASP A 528 -22.37 7.06 17.32
C ASP A 528 -21.61 6.42 16.13
N SER A 529 -20.39 6.87 15.86
CA SER A 529 -19.49 6.27 14.85
C SER A 529 -19.09 4.85 15.25
N LEU A 530 -18.75 4.61 16.53
CA LEU A 530 -18.44 3.27 17.02
C LEU A 530 -19.63 2.32 16.86
N GLU A 531 -20.85 2.77 17.17
CA GLU A 531 -22.06 1.96 17.00
C GLU A 531 -22.30 1.60 15.51
N MET A 532 -22.19 2.55 14.60
CA MET A 532 -22.35 2.27 13.17
C MET A 532 -21.27 1.30 12.65
N VAL A 533 -20.03 1.42 13.14
CA VAL A 533 -18.95 0.49 12.81
C VAL A 533 -19.24 -0.90 13.36
N ARG A 534 -19.74 -1.02 14.62
CA ARG A 534 -20.20 -2.29 15.20
C ARG A 534 -21.22 -2.98 14.29
N GLN A 535 -22.26 -2.24 13.86
CA GLN A 535 -23.29 -2.78 12.97
C GLN A 535 -22.77 -3.18 11.59
N LEU A 536 -21.79 -2.46 11.01
CA LEU A 536 -21.17 -2.85 9.74
C LEU A 536 -20.43 -4.21 9.86
N PHE A 537 -19.75 -4.45 10.98
CA PHE A 537 -19.12 -5.74 11.25
C PHE A 537 -20.16 -6.83 11.56
N GLU A 538 -21.17 -6.55 12.35
CA GLU A 538 -22.27 -7.48 12.68
C GLU A 538 -23.03 -7.90 11.42
N ALA A 539 -23.27 -6.97 10.48
CA ALA A 539 -23.87 -7.26 9.18
C ALA A 539 -22.91 -8.00 8.21
N GLY A 540 -21.66 -8.25 8.61
CA GLY A 540 -20.66 -8.97 7.83
C GLY A 540 -20.18 -8.24 6.58
N VAL A 541 -20.42 -6.94 6.44
CA VAL A 541 -20.03 -6.16 5.26
C VAL A 541 -18.63 -5.53 5.36
N LEU A 542 -18.00 -5.61 6.53
CA LEU A 542 -16.59 -5.32 6.77
C LEU A 542 -15.90 -6.53 7.36
N GLN A 543 -14.65 -6.80 6.98
CA GLN A 543 -13.83 -7.88 7.51
C GLN A 543 -12.67 -7.36 8.36
N SER A 544 -12.24 -6.13 8.12
CA SER A 544 -11.11 -5.52 8.83
C SER A 544 -11.27 -4.01 8.90
N GLY A 545 -10.62 -3.39 9.88
CA GLY A 545 -10.56 -1.94 10.01
C GLY A 545 -9.38 -1.50 10.86
N PHE A 546 -9.10 -0.21 10.85
CA PHE A 546 -8.09 0.41 11.67
C PHE A 546 -8.52 1.82 12.08
N TRP A 547 -8.52 2.09 13.41
CA TRP A 547 -8.75 3.42 13.95
C TRP A 547 -7.44 4.20 14.05
N HIS A 548 -7.40 5.38 13.47
CA HIS A 548 -6.33 6.35 13.68
C HIS A 548 -6.92 7.68 14.16
N GLN A 549 -6.11 8.41 14.92
CA GLN A 549 -6.46 9.77 15.32
C GLN A 549 -6.13 10.73 14.20
N PHE A 550 -6.96 11.75 14.02
CA PHE A 550 -6.69 12.82 13.07
C PHE A 550 -5.39 13.54 13.44
N ALA A 551 -4.51 13.71 12.46
CA ALA A 551 -3.34 14.57 12.53
C ALA A 551 -3.51 15.73 11.54
N MET A 552 -3.22 16.95 11.94
CA MET A 552 -3.29 18.11 11.08
C MET A 552 -1.98 18.28 10.33
N THR A 553 -2.03 18.26 9.00
CA THR A 553 -0.86 18.44 8.14
C THR A 553 -0.83 19.81 7.48
N ALA A 554 0.37 20.35 7.25
CA ALA A 554 0.57 21.70 6.70
C ALA A 554 -0.03 21.89 5.31
N HIS A 555 -0.10 20.83 4.53
CA HIS A 555 -0.49 20.83 3.12
C HIS A 555 -1.97 20.44 2.90
N SER A 556 -2.67 20.09 3.98
CA SER A 556 -4.12 19.82 3.96
C SER A 556 -4.93 21.13 4.02
N PRO A 557 -6.17 21.15 3.51
CA PRO A 557 -7.08 22.29 3.69
C PRO A 557 -7.28 22.70 5.15
N VAL A 558 -7.32 21.74 6.09
CA VAL A 558 -7.41 22.04 7.53
C VAL A 558 -6.15 22.79 7.99
N GLY A 559 -4.96 22.36 7.60
CA GLY A 559 -3.71 23.02 7.98
C GLY A 559 -3.50 24.37 7.30
N MET A 560 -3.96 24.54 6.04
CA MET A 560 -3.86 25.80 5.32
C MET A 560 -4.88 26.85 5.81
N HIS A 561 -6.06 26.41 6.27
CA HIS A 561 -7.17 27.27 6.66
C HIS A 561 -7.83 26.82 7.96
N PRO A 562 -7.08 26.69 9.07
CA PRO A 562 -7.57 26.10 10.31
C PRO A 562 -8.81 26.81 10.88
N GLU A 563 -8.91 28.12 10.68
CA GLU A 563 -10.04 28.94 11.12
C GLU A 563 -11.39 28.48 10.52
N LYS A 564 -11.39 27.89 9.32
CA LYS A 564 -12.61 27.37 8.66
C LYS A 564 -13.10 26.07 9.30
N PHE A 565 -12.23 25.40 10.05
CA PHE A 565 -12.48 24.10 10.68
C PHE A 565 -12.58 24.18 12.20
N GLY A 566 -12.57 25.39 12.78
CA GLY A 566 -12.72 25.59 14.21
C GLY A 566 -11.51 25.18 15.03
N VAL A 567 -10.34 25.17 14.43
CA VAL A 567 -9.07 24.87 15.09
C VAL A 567 -8.09 26.05 14.98
N VAL A 568 -7.13 26.10 15.90
CA VAL A 568 -6.08 27.13 15.96
C VAL A 568 -4.74 26.42 16.05
N LYS A 569 -3.75 26.84 15.25
CA LYS A 569 -2.37 26.34 15.37
C LYS A 569 -1.77 26.75 16.70
N GLU A 570 -1.08 25.84 17.38
CA GLU A 570 -0.40 26.17 18.64
C GLU A 570 0.79 27.10 18.42
N THR A 571 1.46 27.00 17.26
CA THR A 571 2.56 27.87 16.87
C THR A 571 2.44 28.24 15.39
N GLU A 572 2.78 29.50 15.08
CA GLU A 572 2.91 29.96 13.69
C GLU A 572 4.36 29.91 13.19
N VAL A 573 5.31 29.53 14.06
CA VAL A 573 6.74 29.49 13.71
C VAL A 573 7.01 28.28 12.84
N ILE A 574 7.44 28.53 11.61
CA ILE A 574 7.94 27.50 10.70
C ILE A 574 9.35 27.13 11.15
N GLY A 575 9.59 25.87 11.45
CA GLY A 575 10.90 25.35 11.81
C GLY A 575 11.88 25.33 10.62
N THR A 576 13.15 25.03 10.90
CA THR A 576 14.20 25.01 9.87
C THR A 576 14.29 23.70 9.10
N PHE A 577 13.62 22.65 9.58
CA PHE A 577 13.75 21.29 9.06
C PHE A 577 12.38 20.71 8.64
N ALA A 578 11.75 19.83 9.45
CA ALA A 578 10.50 19.17 9.12
C ALA A 578 9.28 19.96 9.61
N ASN A 579 8.29 20.21 8.76
CA ASN A 579 7.22 21.15 9.06
C ASN A 579 5.83 20.68 8.59
N ASN A 580 5.58 19.38 8.42
CA ASN A 580 4.29 18.93 7.96
C ASN A 580 3.29 18.72 9.10
N ASP A 581 3.70 18.05 10.18
CA ASP A 581 2.82 17.81 11.33
C ASP A 581 2.64 19.09 12.15
N ILE A 582 1.41 19.53 12.33
CA ILE A 582 1.06 20.78 13.03
C ILE A 582 0.26 20.48 14.29
N ASN A 583 0.78 20.91 15.44
CA ASN A 583 0.00 20.92 16.68
C ASN A 583 -1.10 21.98 16.61
N TYR A 584 -2.29 21.62 17.10
CA TYR A 584 -3.47 22.48 17.06
C TYR A 584 -4.33 22.34 18.31
N ILE A 585 -5.12 23.36 18.59
CA ILE A 585 -6.14 23.38 19.61
C ILE A 585 -7.51 23.34 18.91
N ASP A 586 -8.31 22.32 19.23
CA ASP A 586 -9.71 22.23 18.79
C ASP A 586 -10.61 23.06 19.69
N SER A 587 -11.53 23.80 19.10
CA SER A 587 -12.50 24.65 19.80
C SER A 587 -13.45 23.89 20.74
N THR A 588 -13.61 22.57 20.53
CA THR A 588 -14.42 21.71 21.40
C THR A 588 -13.75 21.43 22.75
N GLY A 589 -12.43 21.53 22.84
CA GLY A 589 -11.65 21.21 24.03
C GLY A 589 -11.73 19.73 24.45
N ILE A 590 -12.12 18.83 23.53
CA ILE A 590 -12.25 17.41 23.81
C ILE A 590 -10.86 16.75 23.67
N ASP A 591 -10.48 16.04 24.73
CA ASP A 591 -9.36 15.11 24.67
C ASP A 591 -9.79 13.83 23.96
N HIS A 592 -9.36 13.67 22.70
CA HIS A 592 -9.68 12.50 21.87
C HIS A 592 -8.79 11.29 22.16
N ASP A 593 -7.61 11.49 22.74
CA ASP A 593 -6.65 10.40 23.03
C ASP A 593 -7.25 9.32 23.92
N LYS A 594 -8.08 9.73 24.90
CA LYS A 594 -8.74 8.82 25.83
C LYS A 594 -9.63 7.77 25.18
N PHE A 595 -10.11 8.00 23.92
CA PHE A 595 -10.94 7.03 23.20
C PHE A 595 -10.12 5.95 22.51
N SER A 596 -8.81 6.17 22.29
CA SER A 596 -7.93 5.31 21.50
C SER A 596 -7.99 3.84 21.90
N PHE A 597 -7.83 3.56 23.20
CA PHE A 597 -7.83 2.18 23.70
C PHE A 597 -9.18 1.48 23.48
N GLY A 598 -10.28 2.11 23.87
CA GLY A 598 -11.62 1.53 23.74
C GLY A 598 -12.00 1.29 22.27
N LEU A 599 -11.71 2.24 21.37
CA LEU A 599 -11.95 2.11 19.93
C LEU A 599 -11.14 0.98 19.31
N LYS A 600 -9.87 0.84 19.66
CA LYS A 600 -9.00 -0.23 19.12
C LYS A 600 -9.39 -1.59 19.66
N LYS A 601 -9.68 -1.69 20.97
CA LYS A 601 -10.09 -2.94 21.62
C LYS A 601 -11.44 -3.45 21.09
N SER A 602 -12.45 -2.58 20.97
CA SER A 602 -13.74 -2.95 20.39
C SER A 602 -13.61 -3.43 18.95
N LEU A 603 -12.87 -2.68 18.13
CA LEU A 603 -12.63 -3.03 16.74
C LEU A 603 -11.94 -4.39 16.58
N PHE A 604 -10.93 -4.69 17.42
CA PHE A 604 -10.27 -5.99 17.42
C PHE A 604 -11.29 -7.13 17.63
N ASN A 605 -12.17 -7.00 18.63
CA ASN A 605 -13.20 -8.00 18.88
C ASN A 605 -14.21 -8.10 17.73
N PHE A 606 -14.66 -6.97 17.17
CA PHE A 606 -15.59 -6.96 16.03
C PHE A 606 -15.00 -7.62 14.78
N MET A 607 -13.72 -7.39 14.46
CA MET A 607 -13.03 -8.06 13.36
C MET A 607 -13.05 -9.59 13.49
N HIS A 608 -13.11 -10.10 14.71
CA HIS A 608 -13.15 -11.53 14.98
C HIS A 608 -14.56 -12.07 15.22
N GLY A 609 -15.60 -11.24 15.03
CA GLY A 609 -16.99 -11.65 15.09
C GLY A 609 -17.53 -11.88 16.50
N ILE A 610 -16.93 -11.23 17.49
CA ILE A 610 -17.33 -11.39 18.91
C ILE A 610 -17.66 -10.05 19.57
N CYS A 611 -18.34 -10.11 20.72
CA CYS A 611 -18.73 -8.97 21.56
C CYS A 611 -19.64 -7.93 20.87
N PHE A 612 -20.46 -8.35 19.90
CA PHE A 612 -21.44 -7.44 19.29
C PHE A 612 -22.59 -7.08 20.25
N ASP A 613 -22.82 -7.91 21.29
CA ASP A 613 -23.81 -7.74 22.34
C ASP A 613 -23.32 -6.92 23.56
N TYR A 614 -22.04 -6.50 23.54
CA TYR A 614 -21.50 -5.67 24.62
C TYR A 614 -22.06 -4.26 24.55
N GLU A 615 -22.40 -3.71 25.73
CA GLU A 615 -22.74 -2.28 25.84
C GLU A 615 -21.52 -1.44 25.47
N LEU A 616 -21.71 -0.36 24.67
CA LEU A 616 -20.59 0.50 24.25
C LEU A 616 -19.80 1.07 25.45
N GLN A 617 -20.44 1.22 26.59
CA GLN A 617 -19.81 1.67 27.84
C GLN A 617 -18.70 0.71 28.33
N ASP A 618 -18.81 -0.58 28.06
CA ASP A 618 -17.88 -1.60 28.53
C ASP A 618 -16.47 -1.51 27.87
N TRP A 619 -16.38 -0.78 26.77
CA TRP A 619 -15.12 -0.50 26.10
C TRP A 619 -14.33 0.63 26.73
N PHE A 620 -14.93 1.42 27.64
CA PHE A 620 -14.32 2.63 28.19
C PHE A 620 -14.37 2.65 29.71
N GLU A 621 -13.25 2.98 30.35
CA GLU A 621 -13.15 3.13 31.81
C GLU A 621 -13.81 4.41 32.33
N PHE A 622 -14.17 5.35 31.47
CA PHE A 622 -14.82 6.60 31.75
C PHE A 622 -16.25 6.61 31.21
N LYS A 623 -17.11 7.45 31.80
CA LYS A 623 -18.50 7.54 31.38
C LYS A 623 -18.64 8.16 29.98
N ILE A 624 -19.35 7.46 29.10
CA ILE A 624 -19.69 7.89 27.74
C ILE A 624 -21.20 8.20 27.62
N PRO A 625 -21.63 9.02 26.64
CA PRO A 625 -23.03 9.16 26.29
C PRO A 625 -23.59 7.87 25.69
N LYS A 626 -24.89 7.65 25.80
CA LYS A 626 -25.57 6.60 25.02
C LYS A 626 -25.59 6.97 23.55
N THR A 627 -25.46 5.97 22.70
CA THR A 627 -25.60 6.18 21.26
C THR A 627 -27.01 6.66 20.90
N LYS A 628 -27.08 7.47 19.84
CA LYS A 628 -28.36 7.92 19.23
C LYS A 628 -28.71 7.12 17.97
N ILE A 629 -27.83 6.21 17.56
CA ILE A 629 -28.02 5.39 16.38
C ILE A 629 -28.98 4.25 16.72
N PRO A 630 -30.04 4.02 15.92
CA PRO A 630 -30.90 2.85 16.06
C PRO A 630 -30.12 1.55 15.92
N GLU A 631 -30.52 0.52 16.66
CA GLU A 631 -29.85 -0.80 16.65
C GLU A 631 -29.86 -1.48 15.28
N ASP A 632 -30.76 -1.10 14.41
CA ASP A 632 -30.95 -1.66 13.07
C ASP A 632 -30.61 -0.65 11.92
N TYR A 633 -29.89 0.43 12.23
CA TYR A 633 -29.61 1.50 11.26
C TYR A 633 -28.94 0.99 9.97
N ILE A 634 -27.87 0.22 10.09
CA ILE A 634 -27.17 -0.32 8.94
C ILE A 634 -28.01 -1.40 8.25
N PHE A 635 -28.69 -2.27 8.99
CA PHE A 635 -29.57 -3.31 8.43
C PHE A 635 -30.70 -2.69 7.59
N ASN A 636 -31.34 -1.64 8.10
CA ASN A 636 -32.36 -0.91 7.37
C ASN A 636 -31.81 -0.23 6.09
N ALA A 637 -30.60 0.33 6.17
CA ALA A 637 -29.95 0.91 4.99
C ALA A 637 -29.66 -0.14 3.90
N LEU A 638 -29.31 -1.37 4.30
CA LEU A 638 -29.05 -2.48 3.40
C LEU A 638 -30.34 -3.07 2.78
N GLU A 639 -31.50 -2.99 3.45
CA GLU A 639 -32.77 -3.46 2.91
C GLU A 639 -33.37 -2.55 1.84
N VAL A 640 -32.98 -1.29 1.80
CA VAL A 640 -33.48 -0.35 0.78
C VAL A 640 -33.00 -0.77 -0.60
N ALA A 641 -33.93 -1.22 -1.43
CA ALA A 641 -33.66 -1.59 -2.82
C ALA A 641 -33.09 -0.41 -3.61
N GLU A 642 -32.03 -0.67 -4.36
CA GLU A 642 -31.51 0.31 -5.31
C GLU A 642 -32.39 0.38 -6.54
N ASP A 643 -32.80 1.60 -6.95
CA ASP A 643 -33.56 1.81 -8.17
C ASP A 643 -32.63 1.69 -9.39
N PHE A 644 -32.46 0.45 -9.87
CA PHE A 644 -31.48 0.12 -10.89
C PHE A 644 -32.03 0.33 -12.29
N LYS A 645 -31.92 1.57 -12.82
CA LYS A 645 -32.17 1.85 -14.24
C LYS A 645 -30.91 1.56 -15.06
N ILE A 646 -30.99 0.56 -15.94
CA ILE A 646 -29.91 0.25 -16.88
C ILE A 646 -29.72 1.45 -17.83
N LYS A 647 -28.50 1.99 -17.83
CA LYS A 647 -28.14 3.06 -18.79
C LYS A 647 -27.98 2.45 -20.18
N SER A 648 -28.44 3.15 -21.21
CA SER A 648 -28.28 2.72 -22.61
C SER A 648 -26.81 2.46 -23.01
N THR A 649 -25.88 3.16 -22.37
CA THR A 649 -24.43 3.04 -22.59
C THR A 649 -23.74 1.97 -21.72
N ALA A 650 -24.49 1.33 -20.80
CA ALA A 650 -23.93 0.26 -19.95
C ALA A 650 -23.39 -0.87 -20.83
N LYS A 651 -22.23 -1.42 -20.46
CA LYS A 651 -21.61 -2.49 -21.23
C LYS A 651 -22.12 -3.84 -20.76
N ILE A 652 -22.50 -4.68 -21.71
CA ILE A 652 -22.93 -6.06 -21.43
C ILE A 652 -21.72 -6.97 -21.60
N VAL A 653 -21.46 -7.79 -20.60
CA VAL A 653 -20.32 -8.74 -20.58
C VAL A 653 -20.76 -10.09 -20.07
N TRP A 654 -20.35 -11.15 -20.75
CA TRP A 654 -20.54 -12.53 -20.35
C TRP A 654 -19.22 -13.14 -19.85
N LEU A 655 -19.21 -13.61 -18.62
CA LEU A 655 -18.05 -14.29 -18.00
C LEU A 655 -18.06 -15.80 -18.22
N GLY A 656 -19.21 -16.39 -18.52
CA GLY A 656 -19.37 -17.83 -18.66
C GLY A 656 -18.93 -18.38 -20.01
N GLY A 657 -18.97 -19.70 -20.12
CA GLY A 657 -18.66 -20.45 -21.33
C GLY A 657 -19.80 -20.47 -22.36
N LYS A 658 -19.54 -21.14 -23.49
CA LYS A 658 -20.54 -21.45 -24.48
C LYS A 658 -21.45 -22.60 -23.95
N PRO A 659 -22.80 -22.47 -24.02
CA PRO A 659 -23.69 -23.56 -23.60
C PRO A 659 -23.70 -24.72 -24.57
N SER A 660 -24.06 -25.91 -24.07
CA SER A 660 -24.58 -27.01 -24.86
C SER A 660 -26.04 -26.73 -25.22
N VAL A 661 -26.45 -27.18 -26.39
CA VAL A 661 -27.78 -26.85 -26.93
C VAL A 661 -28.53 -28.15 -27.28
N ASP A 662 -29.72 -28.31 -26.70
CA ASP A 662 -30.64 -29.39 -27.02
C ASP A 662 -31.97 -28.80 -27.50
N HIS A 663 -32.55 -29.41 -28.58
CA HIS A 663 -33.82 -29.00 -29.15
C HIS A 663 -34.91 -29.98 -28.75
N PHE A 664 -36.10 -29.48 -28.39
CA PHE A 664 -37.27 -30.29 -28.11
C PHE A 664 -38.56 -29.58 -28.50
N THR A 665 -39.63 -30.34 -28.65
CA THR A 665 -40.95 -29.75 -28.93
C THR A 665 -41.82 -29.86 -27.69
N LYS A 666 -42.40 -28.73 -27.27
CA LYS A 666 -43.37 -28.67 -26.17
C LYS A 666 -44.79 -28.58 -26.79
N SER A 667 -45.67 -29.49 -26.42
CA SER A 667 -47.06 -29.46 -26.90
C SER A 667 -48.03 -29.31 -25.75
N LYS A 668 -49.04 -28.45 -25.92
CA LYS A 668 -50.13 -28.24 -24.96
C LYS A 668 -51.41 -27.83 -25.69
N LYS A 669 -52.49 -28.55 -25.43
CA LYS A 669 -53.84 -28.27 -25.99
C LYS A 669 -53.84 -28.12 -27.52
N GLY A 670 -53.10 -29.01 -28.25
CA GLY A 670 -53.05 -28.99 -29.71
C GLY A 670 -52.07 -28.00 -30.35
N ASN A 671 -51.47 -27.11 -29.59
CA ASN A 671 -50.42 -26.23 -30.07
C ASN A 671 -49.04 -26.81 -29.76
N SER A 672 -48.10 -26.67 -30.68
CA SER A 672 -46.69 -27.10 -30.55
C SER A 672 -45.75 -25.92 -30.70
N TRP A 673 -44.73 -25.88 -29.82
CA TRP A 673 -43.69 -24.88 -29.85
C TRP A 673 -42.30 -25.57 -29.93
N GLU A 674 -41.43 -25.06 -30.80
CA GLU A 674 -40.03 -25.43 -30.82
C GLU A 674 -39.32 -24.75 -29.66
N MET A 675 -38.65 -25.52 -28.82
CA MET A 675 -37.98 -25.08 -27.60
C MET A 675 -36.49 -25.46 -27.64
N MET A 676 -35.70 -24.72 -26.92
CA MET A 676 -34.28 -25.00 -26.65
C MET A 676 -34.01 -25.13 -25.15
N THR A 677 -33.22 -26.13 -24.82
CA THR A 677 -32.53 -26.18 -23.51
C THR A 677 -31.08 -25.79 -23.70
N LEU A 678 -30.63 -24.77 -22.99
CA LEU A 678 -29.23 -24.35 -22.95
C LEU A 678 -28.65 -24.81 -21.63
N THR A 679 -27.61 -25.64 -21.67
CA THR A 679 -26.91 -26.14 -20.49
C THR A 679 -25.56 -25.43 -20.37
N PHE A 680 -25.35 -24.76 -19.25
CA PHE A 680 -24.13 -24.08 -18.92
C PHE A 680 -23.36 -24.81 -17.81
N HIS A 681 -22.07 -24.82 -17.91
CA HIS A 681 -21.15 -25.35 -16.89
C HIS A 681 -20.28 -24.24 -16.38
N ASP A 682 -20.33 -23.96 -15.08
CA ASP A 682 -19.40 -23.10 -14.41
C ASP A 682 -18.36 -23.92 -13.60
N LYS A 683 -17.55 -23.27 -12.75
CA LYS A 683 -16.53 -23.95 -11.94
C LYS A 683 -17.10 -24.81 -10.81
N LYS A 684 -18.35 -24.59 -10.41
CA LYS A 684 -18.97 -25.22 -9.23
C LYS A 684 -20.14 -26.16 -9.62
N GLU A 685 -20.94 -25.75 -10.60
CA GLU A 685 -22.19 -26.41 -10.91
C GLU A 685 -22.56 -26.30 -12.39
N SER A 686 -23.59 -27.01 -12.77
CA SER A 686 -24.19 -26.88 -14.08
C SER A 686 -25.65 -26.45 -13.94
N PHE A 687 -26.07 -25.53 -14.76
CA PHE A 687 -27.45 -25.05 -14.76
C PHE A 687 -28.04 -25.05 -16.17
N THR A 688 -29.36 -25.09 -16.25
CA THR A 688 -30.08 -25.10 -17.51
C THR A 688 -31.12 -24.01 -17.57
N ILE A 689 -31.23 -23.39 -18.74
CA ILE A 689 -32.34 -22.51 -19.05
C ILE A 689 -33.13 -23.05 -20.25
N GLN A 690 -34.43 -22.86 -20.25
CA GLN A 690 -35.32 -23.24 -21.36
C GLN A 690 -35.95 -21.96 -21.91
N THR A 691 -35.94 -21.85 -23.25
CA THR A 691 -36.53 -20.73 -23.98
C THR A 691 -37.12 -21.23 -25.30
N ASN A 692 -37.91 -20.42 -25.99
CA ASN A 692 -38.29 -20.75 -27.35
C ASN A 692 -37.05 -20.73 -28.26
N LYS A 693 -37.16 -21.42 -29.40
CA LYS A 693 -36.03 -21.65 -30.31
C LYS A 693 -35.41 -20.32 -30.80
N GLN A 694 -36.24 -19.38 -31.23
CA GLN A 694 -35.76 -18.10 -31.79
C GLN A 694 -35.00 -17.24 -30.76
N GLU A 695 -35.59 -17.09 -29.57
CA GLU A 695 -34.92 -16.40 -28.45
C GLU A 695 -33.63 -17.13 -28.03
N GLY A 696 -33.64 -18.46 -28.00
CA GLY A 696 -32.48 -19.28 -27.64
C GLY A 696 -31.33 -19.13 -28.63
N GLU A 697 -31.62 -19.19 -29.94
CA GLU A 697 -30.61 -18.97 -30.99
C GLU A 697 -30.00 -17.56 -30.91
N TRP A 698 -30.83 -16.54 -30.71
CA TRP A 698 -30.38 -15.19 -30.52
C TRP A 698 -29.53 -15.07 -29.24
N LEU A 699 -29.99 -15.67 -28.14
CA LEU A 699 -29.28 -15.63 -26.85
C LEU A 699 -27.88 -16.24 -26.95
N VAL A 700 -27.74 -17.40 -27.57
CA VAL A 700 -26.42 -18.02 -27.81
C VAL A 700 -25.51 -17.11 -28.63
N ALA A 701 -26.06 -16.49 -29.70
CA ALA A 701 -25.31 -15.58 -30.56
C ALA A 701 -24.90 -14.30 -29.78
N MET A 702 -25.78 -13.74 -28.97
CA MET A 702 -25.53 -12.58 -28.13
C MET A 702 -24.42 -12.88 -27.09
N LEU A 703 -24.51 -14.00 -26.34
CA LEU A 703 -23.51 -14.38 -25.35
C LEU A 703 -22.12 -14.55 -25.99
N LEU A 704 -22.02 -15.11 -27.20
CA LEU A 704 -20.77 -15.19 -27.93
C LEU A 704 -20.21 -13.80 -28.32
N LYS A 705 -21.09 -12.85 -28.68
CA LYS A 705 -20.69 -11.46 -29.01
C LYS A 705 -20.16 -10.72 -27.78
N VAL A 706 -20.81 -10.88 -26.60
CA VAL A 706 -20.49 -10.12 -25.38
C VAL A 706 -19.53 -10.88 -24.44
N THR A 707 -18.95 -12.01 -24.87
CA THR A 707 -17.95 -12.75 -24.09
C THR A 707 -16.75 -11.88 -23.77
N VAL A 708 -16.28 -11.95 -22.54
CA VAL A 708 -15.17 -11.13 -22.01
C VAL A 708 -13.84 -11.27 -22.79
N SER A 709 -13.63 -12.40 -23.48
CA SER A 709 -12.45 -12.62 -24.34
C SER A 709 -12.44 -11.77 -25.60
N ASN A 710 -13.57 -11.16 -25.99
CA ASN A 710 -13.64 -10.31 -27.18
C ASN A 710 -13.08 -8.93 -26.92
N THR A 711 -12.42 -8.35 -27.93
CA THR A 711 -11.91 -6.97 -27.87
C THR A 711 -13.01 -5.93 -27.99
N LYS A 712 -14.08 -6.24 -28.73
CA LYS A 712 -15.23 -5.36 -28.88
C LYS A 712 -16.20 -5.55 -27.71
N THR A 713 -16.57 -4.47 -27.05
CA THR A 713 -17.62 -4.45 -26.03
C THR A 713 -18.90 -3.88 -26.61
N TYR A 714 -20.05 -4.43 -26.24
CA TYR A 714 -21.37 -4.00 -26.69
C TYR A 714 -22.12 -3.27 -25.57
N SER A 715 -22.77 -2.16 -25.93
CA SER A 715 -23.64 -1.44 -25.01
C SER A 715 -25.01 -2.12 -24.90
N PHE A 716 -25.73 -1.80 -23.83
CA PHE A 716 -27.14 -2.25 -23.66
C PHE A 716 -28.02 -1.86 -24.84
N LEU A 717 -27.84 -0.62 -25.37
CA LEU A 717 -28.57 -0.16 -26.55
C LEU A 717 -28.25 -0.98 -27.80
N GLU A 718 -26.98 -1.34 -28.03
CA GLU A 718 -26.59 -2.19 -29.17
C GLU A 718 -27.16 -3.61 -29.05
N VAL A 719 -27.18 -4.19 -27.84
CA VAL A 719 -27.79 -5.50 -27.56
C VAL A 719 -29.30 -5.46 -27.79
N LYS A 720 -29.98 -4.40 -27.33
CA LYS A 720 -31.40 -4.18 -27.57
C LYS A 720 -31.73 -4.05 -29.07
N ALA A 721 -31.01 -3.21 -29.79
CA ALA A 721 -31.19 -3.03 -31.22
C ALA A 721 -30.97 -4.33 -32.03
N ASP A 722 -29.98 -5.13 -31.65
CA ASP A 722 -29.69 -6.44 -32.27
C ASP A 722 -30.86 -7.43 -32.03
N PHE A 723 -31.48 -7.44 -30.84
CA PHE A 723 -32.66 -8.24 -30.54
C PHE A 723 -33.88 -7.81 -31.37
N GLU A 724 -34.19 -6.51 -31.37
CA GLU A 724 -35.37 -5.92 -32.02
C GLU A 724 -35.31 -6.00 -33.57
N THR A 725 -34.16 -6.40 -34.15
CA THR A 725 -34.03 -6.67 -35.58
C THR A 725 -34.88 -7.87 -36.02
N ASN A 726 -35.02 -8.91 -35.18
CA ASN A 726 -35.67 -10.18 -35.53
C ASN A 726 -36.72 -10.66 -34.52
N LEU A 727 -36.80 -10.01 -33.36
CA LEU A 727 -37.65 -10.40 -32.23
C LEU A 727 -38.37 -9.15 -31.68
N GLU A 728 -39.47 -9.38 -30.98
CA GLU A 728 -40.27 -8.33 -30.35
C GLU A 728 -40.19 -8.39 -28.82
N ASP A 729 -40.57 -7.32 -28.13
CA ASP A 729 -40.68 -7.23 -26.67
C ASP A 729 -39.36 -7.47 -25.90
N PHE A 730 -38.29 -6.76 -26.29
CA PHE A 730 -36.97 -6.87 -25.63
C PHE A 730 -37.05 -6.70 -24.11
N GLU A 731 -37.82 -5.78 -23.58
CA GLU A 731 -37.96 -5.58 -22.13
C GLU A 731 -38.54 -6.83 -21.45
N LEU A 732 -39.57 -7.43 -22.03
CA LEU A 732 -40.15 -8.68 -21.48
C LEU A 732 -39.11 -9.81 -21.46
N PHE A 733 -38.34 -9.94 -22.52
CA PHE A 733 -37.27 -10.92 -22.61
C PHE A 733 -36.14 -10.65 -21.64
N TRP A 734 -35.65 -9.35 -21.57
CA TRP A 734 -34.52 -8.97 -20.74
C TRP A 734 -34.76 -9.15 -19.23
N TYR A 735 -35.98 -8.98 -18.78
CA TYR A 735 -36.37 -9.23 -17.38
C TYR A 735 -36.98 -10.61 -17.14
N SER A 736 -36.87 -11.49 -18.11
CA SER A 736 -37.37 -12.89 -18.00
C SER A 736 -36.50 -13.76 -17.08
N LYS A 737 -37.04 -14.89 -16.62
CA LYS A 737 -36.31 -15.83 -15.77
C LYS A 737 -34.99 -16.32 -16.41
N PRO A 738 -34.93 -16.71 -17.72
CA PRO A 738 -33.68 -17.07 -18.37
C PRO A 738 -32.57 -16.05 -18.23
N ILE A 739 -32.85 -14.77 -18.49
CA ILE A 739 -31.86 -13.70 -18.37
C ILE A 739 -31.47 -13.43 -16.92
N ASN A 740 -32.43 -13.44 -15.98
CA ASN A 740 -32.15 -13.30 -14.56
C ASN A 740 -31.24 -14.43 -14.06
N THR A 741 -31.47 -15.66 -14.46
CA THR A 741 -30.58 -16.79 -14.18
C THR A 741 -29.17 -16.53 -14.73
N LEU A 742 -29.03 -16.10 -15.99
CA LEU A 742 -27.70 -15.76 -16.55
C LEU A 742 -27.01 -14.62 -15.79
N ARG A 743 -27.76 -13.64 -15.28
CA ARG A 743 -27.19 -12.55 -14.45
C ARG A 743 -26.64 -13.07 -13.12
N GLU A 744 -27.21 -14.11 -12.55
CA GLU A 744 -26.66 -14.79 -11.37
C GLU A 744 -25.36 -15.51 -11.69
N PHE A 745 -25.21 -16.03 -12.92
CA PHE A 745 -24.06 -16.80 -13.37
C PHE A 745 -23.07 -16.02 -14.26
N GLY A 746 -23.11 -14.69 -14.27
CA GLY A 746 -22.05 -13.87 -14.87
C GLY A 746 -22.40 -13.12 -16.15
N LEU A 747 -23.70 -12.91 -16.46
CA LEU A 747 -24.12 -11.90 -17.43
C LEU A 747 -24.17 -10.55 -16.73
N LEU A 748 -23.16 -9.71 -16.93
CA LEU A 748 -22.96 -8.46 -16.22
C LEU A 748 -23.41 -7.25 -17.02
N VAL A 749 -23.91 -6.24 -16.32
CA VAL A 749 -24.29 -4.90 -16.83
C VAL A 749 -23.40 -3.86 -16.16
N LEU A 750 -22.39 -3.36 -16.89
CA LEU A 750 -21.28 -2.54 -16.36
C LEU A 750 -21.36 -1.06 -16.76
#